data_c168b1fe583dc604158a7d8c82f1006b
#
_entry.id   c168b1fe583dc604158a7d8c82f1006b
#
_cell.length_a   1.000
_cell.length_b   1.000
_cell.length_c   1.000
_cell.angle_alpha   90.00
_cell.angle_beta   90.00
_cell.angle_gamma   90.00
#
_symmetry.space_group_name_H-M   'P 1'
#
loop_
_entity.id
_entity.type
_entity.pdbx_description
1 polymer ?
#
loop_
_entity_poly.entity_id
_entity_poly.type
_entity_poly.pdbx_seq_one_letter_code
_entity_poly.pdbx_strand_id
1 'polypeptide(L)'
;MAEALNAEVAEISGTVERITYKNQNNGYTVAEVKLPGESITVVGMLPFLTEGDCAVFYGSYTVHPTYGRQFKAESFERKTPENAAAVLRYLSSGAIKGVGPATAQRIVEKFGTDTLEIIQNRPQELASIKGISLSKARDISEEYNKQYGVRDIMLMLSKYNVTPDRCLKIFKHFGAQSVDTIKKNPYVLCEEGLDFRFETAEDIAADMDFDKQSELRITAGLEYVLRKNLLNGHTCLPRTKLLEVACRLLECSYDAAESACDRLIECFRIKEKSISGTDYLSIPAYYSAEEHIAARLLAVKRYIDRSITADSLEIDNVERQLGIKFEELQRKAITEAFESGILVLTGGPGTGKTTTLNAIIKLFENRGLEPELAAPTGRAAKRMTELTGREAKTIHRLLEVEWGDGDNRQFSRNEKNPLSCEVIIIDEASMIDALLFDSLLKALRLSCRIILVGDSDQLPSIGAGNVLGDILASDMFPSIRLNKVFRQASKSMIITNAHAIINGEPPDFSIKNSDCFFLKRTSRADVSRTVTELVSERLPAAYKFDPIRDIQVLCPSRLLDTGTVSLNNMLQTALNPDTGKKAQLSFKGIYFRVGDKVMQTKNNYDLQYKRDGGEYGTGVFNGDVGFITDIDKRGGIMTVRYDDRTVTYFSEDLSELEPAYAVTVHKSQGSEYDCVVLPLYDVPTKLRYRNLLYTAVTRAKKLLVVVGHESVWLEMAANDKKTLRYTFLKQFLKEADIYETGNIGS
;
A
#
# COMPACT_ATOMS: atom_id res chain seq x y z
N MET A 1 8.14 -39.40 15.01
CA MET A 1 9.40 -39.80 14.35
C MET A 1 9.12 -39.86 12.87
N ALA A 2 9.48 -38.83 12.13
CA ALA A 2 9.52 -38.79 10.69
C ALA A 2 10.93 -38.32 10.36
N GLU A 3 11.71 -39.20 9.78
CA GLU A 3 13.05 -38.93 9.30
C GLU A 3 12.99 -37.80 8.28
N ALA A 4 13.63 -36.67 8.60
CA ALA A 4 14.00 -35.71 7.61
C ALA A 4 15.08 -36.30 6.73
N LEU A 5 14.71 -36.78 5.54
CA LEU A 5 15.62 -37.07 4.46
C LEU A 5 16.38 -35.79 4.12
N ASN A 6 17.67 -35.78 4.45
CA ASN A 6 18.64 -34.90 3.83
C ASN A 6 18.61 -35.18 2.32
N ALA A 7 17.95 -34.37 1.54
CA ALA A 7 18.06 -34.42 0.09
C ALA A 7 19.48 -33.94 -0.25
N GLU A 8 20.38 -34.85 -0.64
CA GLU A 8 21.66 -34.50 -1.24
C GLU A 8 21.37 -33.56 -2.44
N VAL A 9 21.93 -32.37 -2.41
CA VAL A 9 21.85 -31.42 -3.53
C VAL A 9 22.60 -32.08 -4.68
N ALA A 10 21.88 -32.48 -5.72
CA ALA A 10 22.47 -33.05 -6.91
C ALA A 10 23.04 -31.95 -7.79
N GLU A 11 24.15 -32.24 -8.46
CA GLU A 11 24.79 -31.35 -9.44
C GLU A 11 24.61 -31.95 -10.84
N ILE A 12 24.15 -31.16 -11.81
CA ILE A 12 24.14 -31.49 -13.22
C ILE A 12 24.83 -30.42 -14.04
N SER A 13 25.63 -30.81 -15.02
CA SER A 13 26.35 -29.87 -15.91
C SER A 13 25.99 -30.12 -17.36
N GLY A 14 25.52 -29.11 -18.07
CA GLY A 14 25.08 -29.25 -19.45
C GLY A 14 24.96 -27.94 -20.20
N THR A 15 24.58 -28.04 -21.47
CA THR A 15 24.33 -26.88 -22.34
C THR A 15 22.83 -26.66 -22.52
N VAL A 16 22.37 -25.44 -22.37
CA VAL A 16 20.98 -25.07 -22.62
C VAL A 16 20.68 -25.15 -24.11
N GLU A 17 19.88 -26.12 -24.53
CA GLU A 17 19.50 -26.26 -25.94
C GLU A 17 18.33 -25.36 -26.30
N ARG A 18 17.34 -25.24 -25.41
CA ARG A 18 16.13 -24.44 -25.66
C ARG A 18 15.53 -23.94 -24.37
N ILE A 19 14.99 -22.72 -24.42
CA ILE A 19 14.16 -22.16 -23.33
C ILE A 19 12.71 -22.28 -23.75
N THR A 20 11.97 -23.17 -23.06
CA THR A 20 10.55 -23.42 -23.33
C THR A 20 9.66 -22.33 -22.72
N TYR A 21 10.06 -21.79 -21.56
CA TYR A 21 9.34 -20.72 -20.87
C TYR A 21 10.31 -19.88 -20.05
N LYS A 22 10.13 -18.57 -20.07
CA LYS A 22 10.89 -17.62 -19.24
C LYS A 22 10.01 -16.46 -18.80
N ASN A 23 9.87 -16.29 -17.49
CA ASN A 23 9.22 -15.14 -16.91
C ASN A 23 10.26 -14.02 -16.73
N GLN A 24 10.08 -12.92 -17.43
CA GLN A 24 11.03 -11.79 -17.43
C GLN A 24 11.04 -11.02 -16.08
N ASN A 25 9.95 -11.08 -15.32
CA ASN A 25 9.82 -10.31 -14.07
C ASN A 25 10.48 -11.00 -12.88
N ASN A 26 10.34 -12.33 -12.78
CA ASN A 26 10.87 -13.08 -11.63
C ASN A 26 12.01 -14.03 -11.99
N GLY A 27 12.39 -14.14 -13.26
CA GLY A 27 13.46 -15.01 -13.72
C GLY A 27 13.16 -16.51 -13.70
N TYR A 28 11.90 -16.94 -13.43
CA TYR A 28 11.53 -18.35 -13.50
C TYR A 28 11.66 -18.84 -14.94
N THR A 29 12.44 -19.93 -15.12
CA THR A 29 12.78 -20.45 -16.44
C THR A 29 12.54 -21.95 -16.49
N VAL A 30 12.01 -22.42 -17.61
CA VAL A 30 11.93 -23.84 -18.01
C VAL A 30 12.81 -24.00 -19.22
N ALA A 31 13.88 -24.76 -19.10
CA ALA A 31 14.87 -24.95 -20.15
C ALA A 31 15.15 -26.43 -20.40
N GLU A 32 15.35 -26.81 -21.65
CA GLU A 32 15.94 -28.11 -22.05
C GLU A 32 17.45 -28.00 -22.01
N VAL A 33 18.07 -28.79 -21.18
CA VAL A 33 19.52 -28.86 -20.98
C VAL A 33 20.05 -30.19 -21.45
N LYS A 34 21.02 -30.16 -22.35
CA LYS A 34 21.73 -31.31 -22.87
C LYS A 34 22.85 -31.69 -21.94
N LEU A 35 22.73 -32.88 -21.36
CA LEU A 35 23.78 -33.53 -20.59
C LEU A 35 24.58 -34.50 -21.48
N PRO A 36 25.74 -35.02 -21.04
CA PRO A 36 26.43 -36.10 -21.75
C PRO A 36 25.56 -37.38 -21.79
N GLY A 37 24.84 -37.57 -22.89
CA GLY A 37 24.03 -38.79 -23.13
C GLY A 37 22.50 -38.65 -23.02
N GLU A 38 21.98 -37.60 -22.43
CA GLU A 38 20.54 -37.34 -22.33
C GLU A 38 20.22 -35.84 -22.30
N SER A 39 18.97 -35.46 -22.62
CA SER A 39 18.46 -34.13 -22.39
C SER A 39 17.46 -34.14 -21.25
N ILE A 40 17.53 -33.15 -20.37
CA ILE A 40 16.64 -33.01 -19.19
C ILE A 40 16.00 -31.63 -19.15
N THR A 41 14.75 -31.58 -18.72
CA THR A 41 14.09 -30.33 -18.44
C THR A 41 14.55 -29.77 -17.08
N VAL A 42 15.18 -28.63 -17.07
CA VAL A 42 15.58 -27.91 -15.85
C VAL A 42 14.57 -26.77 -15.59
N VAL A 43 14.07 -26.70 -14.37
CA VAL A 43 13.09 -25.70 -13.93
C VAL A 43 13.59 -25.00 -12.68
N GLY A 44 13.43 -23.69 -12.61
CA GLY A 44 13.85 -22.93 -11.41
C GLY A 44 13.93 -21.45 -11.67
N MET A 45 14.37 -20.69 -10.64
CA MET A 45 14.68 -19.27 -10.76
C MET A 45 16.07 -19.13 -11.40
N LEU A 46 16.09 -19.03 -12.73
CA LEU A 46 17.31 -19.03 -13.55
C LEU A 46 17.38 -17.73 -14.38
N PRO A 47 17.46 -16.55 -13.73
CA PRO A 47 17.50 -15.27 -14.43
C PRO A 47 18.74 -15.19 -15.32
N PHE A 48 18.57 -14.54 -16.45
CA PHE A 48 19.61 -14.39 -17.47
C PHE A 48 20.12 -15.68 -18.15
N LEU A 49 19.56 -16.84 -17.84
CA LEU A 49 19.86 -18.07 -18.60
C LEU A 49 19.42 -17.88 -20.06
N THR A 50 20.28 -18.22 -21.00
CA THR A 50 20.03 -18.10 -22.43
C THR A 50 20.35 -19.41 -23.17
N GLU A 51 19.73 -19.59 -24.33
CA GLU A 51 20.04 -20.74 -25.20
C GLU A 51 21.52 -20.68 -25.60
N GLY A 52 22.20 -21.80 -25.52
CA GLY A 52 23.65 -21.92 -25.77
C GLY A 52 24.53 -21.77 -24.53
N ASP A 53 23.99 -21.39 -23.36
CA ASP A 53 24.74 -21.33 -22.11
C ASP A 53 25.22 -22.73 -21.69
N CYS A 54 26.50 -22.85 -21.32
CA CYS A 54 27.03 -23.98 -20.56
C CYS A 54 26.93 -23.64 -19.07
N ALA A 55 26.16 -24.46 -18.33
CA ALA A 55 25.95 -24.20 -16.92
C ALA A 55 25.99 -25.45 -16.06
N VAL A 56 26.32 -25.30 -14.80
CA VAL A 56 26.16 -26.28 -13.73
C VAL A 56 24.94 -25.87 -12.94
N PHE A 57 24.01 -26.78 -12.75
CA PHE A 57 22.79 -26.57 -11.99
C PHE A 57 22.87 -27.40 -10.69
N TYR A 58 22.54 -26.77 -9.59
CA TYR A 58 22.47 -27.37 -8.26
C TYR A 58 21.02 -27.45 -7.82
N GLY A 59 20.56 -28.65 -7.42
CA GLY A 59 19.16 -28.83 -7.05
C GLY A 59 18.77 -30.30 -6.86
N SER A 60 17.54 -30.64 -7.14
CA SER A 60 17.01 -32.00 -6.95
C SER A 60 16.16 -32.46 -8.13
N TYR A 61 16.16 -33.77 -8.36
CA TYR A 61 15.27 -34.38 -9.33
C TYR A 61 13.83 -34.41 -8.81
N THR A 62 12.90 -33.98 -9.66
CA THR A 62 11.47 -33.99 -9.37
C THR A 62 10.70 -34.65 -10.50
N VAL A 63 9.50 -35.16 -10.23
CA VAL A 63 8.62 -35.70 -11.24
C VAL A 63 7.37 -34.81 -11.33
N HIS A 64 7.21 -34.14 -12.45
CA HIS A 64 6.02 -33.37 -12.71
C HIS A 64 4.90 -34.27 -13.25
N PRO A 65 3.65 -34.18 -12.74
CA PRO A 65 2.56 -35.08 -13.14
C PRO A 65 2.26 -35.11 -14.65
N THR A 66 2.53 -34.00 -15.36
CA THR A 66 2.23 -33.85 -16.79
C THR A 66 3.48 -33.91 -17.68
N TYR A 67 4.64 -33.43 -17.17
CA TYR A 67 5.86 -33.25 -17.98
C TYR A 67 6.98 -34.21 -17.62
N GLY A 68 6.70 -35.21 -16.72
CA GLY A 68 7.65 -36.26 -16.39
C GLY A 68 8.81 -35.79 -15.50
N ARG A 69 9.98 -36.46 -15.66
CA ARG A 69 11.18 -36.21 -14.87
C ARG A 69 11.78 -34.87 -15.22
N GLN A 70 11.99 -34.03 -14.20
CA GLN A 70 12.57 -32.68 -14.30
C GLN A 70 13.65 -32.51 -13.24
N PHE A 71 14.57 -31.59 -13.47
CA PHE A 71 15.53 -31.14 -12.46
C PHE A 71 15.12 -29.76 -11.94
N LYS A 72 14.76 -29.69 -10.67
CA LYS A 72 14.43 -28.43 -10.00
C LYS A 72 15.72 -27.81 -9.51
N ALA A 73 16.22 -26.82 -10.24
CA ALA A 73 17.41 -26.07 -9.89
C ALA A 73 17.09 -25.03 -8.82
N GLU A 74 17.85 -25.02 -7.75
CA GLU A 74 17.84 -24.01 -6.67
C GLU A 74 18.83 -22.88 -6.98
N SER A 75 19.96 -23.23 -7.64
CA SER A 75 20.95 -22.31 -8.14
C SER A 75 21.63 -22.86 -9.38
N PHE A 76 22.33 -21.99 -10.12
CA PHE A 76 23.11 -22.42 -11.26
C PHE A 76 24.37 -21.57 -11.40
N GLU A 77 25.43 -22.15 -11.98
CA GLU A 77 26.66 -21.47 -12.36
C GLU A 77 26.89 -21.61 -13.87
N ARG A 78 27.05 -20.51 -14.57
CA ARG A 78 27.51 -20.55 -15.95
C ARG A 78 29.01 -20.89 -15.96
N LYS A 79 29.41 -21.87 -16.74
CA LYS A 79 30.82 -22.06 -17.06
C LYS A 79 31.25 -20.99 -18.04
N THR A 80 32.29 -20.27 -17.69
CA THR A 80 32.93 -19.32 -18.62
C THR A 80 33.33 -20.08 -19.89
N PRO A 81 33.00 -19.59 -21.08
CA PRO A 81 33.41 -20.25 -22.31
C PRO A 81 34.91 -20.37 -22.40
N GLU A 82 35.42 -21.60 -22.42
CA GLU A 82 36.89 -21.85 -22.38
C GLU A 82 37.57 -21.73 -23.72
N ASN A 83 36.80 -21.55 -24.82
CA ASN A 83 37.36 -21.44 -26.17
C ASN A 83 36.58 -20.43 -27.02
N ALA A 84 37.23 -19.89 -28.08
CA ALA A 84 36.67 -18.89 -28.97
C ALA A 84 35.32 -19.31 -29.60
N ALA A 85 35.10 -20.58 -29.90
CA ALA A 85 33.85 -21.08 -30.48
C ALA A 85 32.69 -21.02 -29.46
N ALA A 86 32.97 -21.25 -28.20
CA ALA A 86 31.98 -21.14 -27.13
C ALA A 86 31.67 -19.67 -26.83
N VAL A 87 32.66 -18.79 -26.83
CA VAL A 87 32.48 -17.34 -26.72
C VAL A 87 31.59 -16.80 -27.86
N LEU A 88 31.86 -17.26 -29.09
CA LEU A 88 31.05 -16.87 -30.25
C LEU A 88 29.61 -17.31 -30.15
N ARG A 89 29.33 -18.54 -29.71
CA ARG A 89 27.96 -19.03 -29.47
C ARG A 89 27.26 -18.20 -28.43
N TYR A 90 27.92 -17.93 -27.29
CA TYR A 90 27.39 -17.09 -26.21
C TYR A 90 27.01 -15.69 -26.71
N LEU A 91 27.90 -15.00 -27.40
CA LEU A 91 27.62 -13.66 -27.91
C LEU A 91 26.56 -13.65 -29.02
N SER A 92 26.48 -14.72 -29.82
CA SER A 92 25.55 -14.83 -30.95
C SER A 92 24.11 -15.20 -30.48
N SER A 93 23.95 -15.73 -29.27
CA SER A 93 22.65 -16.13 -28.71
C SER A 93 21.73 -14.95 -28.36
N GLY A 94 22.23 -13.71 -28.47
CA GLY A 94 21.50 -12.52 -28.04
C GLY A 94 21.59 -12.25 -26.54
N ALA A 95 22.48 -12.96 -25.84
CA ALA A 95 22.73 -12.80 -24.40
C ALA A 95 23.08 -11.35 -24.02
N ILE A 96 23.74 -10.60 -24.92
CA ILE A 96 24.08 -9.20 -24.70
C ILE A 96 23.31 -8.33 -25.69
N LYS A 97 22.46 -7.44 -25.18
CA LYS A 97 21.69 -6.51 -26.00
C LYS A 97 22.62 -5.65 -26.85
N GLY A 98 22.35 -5.61 -28.14
CA GLY A 98 23.18 -4.86 -29.13
C GLY A 98 24.30 -5.66 -29.80
N VAL A 99 24.51 -6.94 -29.41
CA VAL A 99 25.45 -7.85 -30.06
C VAL A 99 24.70 -8.90 -30.85
N GLY A 100 24.54 -8.72 -32.14
CA GLY A 100 23.98 -9.75 -33.03
C GLY A 100 25.09 -10.69 -33.57
N PRO A 101 24.72 -11.83 -34.23
CA PRO A 101 25.67 -12.86 -34.71
C PRO A 101 26.83 -12.29 -35.53
N ALA A 102 26.57 -11.37 -36.47
CA ALA A 102 27.60 -10.76 -37.26
C ALA A 102 28.55 -9.84 -36.48
N THR A 103 28.08 -9.23 -35.41
CA THR A 103 28.89 -8.43 -34.49
C THR A 103 29.71 -9.31 -33.59
N ALA A 104 29.09 -10.37 -33.02
CA ALA A 104 29.74 -11.38 -32.20
C ALA A 104 30.94 -12.02 -32.96
N GLN A 105 30.71 -12.41 -34.22
CA GLN A 105 31.77 -13.00 -35.06
C GLN A 105 32.95 -12.08 -35.18
N ARG A 106 32.75 -10.79 -35.51
CA ARG A 106 33.83 -9.80 -35.66
C ARG A 106 34.60 -9.54 -34.38
N ILE A 107 33.89 -9.56 -33.23
CA ILE A 107 34.52 -9.38 -31.92
C ILE A 107 35.41 -10.57 -31.60
N VAL A 108 34.90 -11.80 -31.76
CA VAL A 108 35.64 -13.02 -31.43
C VAL A 108 36.77 -13.30 -32.43
N GLU A 109 36.62 -12.99 -33.71
CA GLU A 109 37.69 -13.08 -34.69
C GLU A 109 38.89 -12.18 -34.33
N LYS A 110 38.61 -11.02 -33.70
CA LYS A 110 39.69 -10.08 -33.34
C LYS A 110 40.33 -10.39 -31.99
N PHE A 111 39.55 -10.80 -31.01
CA PHE A 111 40.00 -10.90 -29.62
C PHE A 111 40.03 -12.35 -29.07
N GLY A 112 39.52 -13.31 -29.84
CA GLY A 112 39.55 -14.75 -29.45
C GLY A 112 38.94 -15.02 -28.08
N THR A 113 39.70 -15.71 -27.24
CA THR A 113 39.33 -16.04 -25.84
C THR A 113 39.28 -14.81 -24.93
N ASP A 114 40.00 -13.73 -25.23
CA ASP A 114 40.08 -12.55 -24.37
C ASP A 114 38.87 -11.62 -24.55
N THR A 115 37.97 -11.98 -25.47
CA THR A 115 36.78 -11.19 -25.80
C THR A 115 35.96 -10.75 -24.58
N LEU A 116 35.69 -11.67 -23.67
CA LEU A 116 34.84 -11.36 -22.48
C LEU A 116 35.57 -10.45 -21.51
N GLU A 117 36.89 -10.64 -21.31
CA GLU A 117 37.71 -9.74 -20.49
C GLU A 117 37.77 -8.32 -21.10
N ILE A 118 37.86 -8.23 -22.42
CA ILE A 118 37.87 -6.94 -23.12
C ILE A 118 36.52 -6.24 -22.99
N ILE A 119 35.42 -6.96 -23.16
CA ILE A 119 34.06 -6.44 -22.95
C ILE A 119 33.93 -5.89 -21.53
N GLN A 120 34.42 -6.63 -20.52
CA GLN A 120 34.29 -6.29 -19.12
C GLN A 120 35.19 -5.10 -18.71
N ASN A 121 36.50 -5.18 -19.01
CA ASN A 121 37.49 -4.32 -18.40
C ASN A 121 38.06 -3.24 -19.37
N ARG A 122 38.00 -3.47 -20.69
CA ARG A 122 38.61 -2.63 -21.72
C ARG A 122 37.69 -2.36 -22.90
N PRO A 123 36.43 -1.89 -22.67
CA PRO A 123 35.41 -1.75 -23.73
C PRO A 123 35.83 -0.79 -24.85
N GLN A 124 36.77 0.12 -24.59
CA GLN A 124 37.26 1.06 -25.60
C GLN A 124 37.91 0.32 -26.78
N GLU A 125 38.50 -0.86 -26.54
CA GLU A 125 39.13 -1.67 -27.59
C GLU A 125 38.09 -2.23 -28.57
N LEU A 126 36.82 -2.43 -28.17
CA LEU A 126 35.72 -2.83 -29.05
C LEU A 126 35.47 -1.79 -30.16
N ALA A 127 35.70 -0.51 -29.90
CA ALA A 127 35.49 0.55 -30.86
C ALA A 127 36.49 0.48 -32.05
N SER A 128 37.52 -0.35 -31.91
CA SER A 128 38.45 -0.64 -33.02
C SER A 128 37.88 -1.61 -34.09
N ILE A 129 36.65 -2.14 -33.84
CA ILE A 129 35.93 -3.03 -34.75
C ILE A 129 34.97 -2.19 -35.61
N LYS A 130 35.01 -2.40 -36.92
CA LYS A 130 34.12 -1.70 -37.86
C LYS A 130 32.64 -1.92 -37.52
N GLY A 131 31.93 -0.85 -37.21
CA GLY A 131 30.49 -0.88 -36.85
C GLY A 131 30.19 -0.92 -35.36
N ILE A 132 31.23 -0.75 -34.52
CA ILE A 132 31.07 -0.54 -33.07
C ILE A 132 31.60 0.86 -32.74
N SER A 133 30.70 1.78 -32.39
CA SER A 133 31.08 3.10 -31.88
C SER A 133 31.54 3.01 -30.43
N LEU A 134 32.20 4.04 -29.91
CA LEU A 134 32.63 4.11 -28.52
C LEU A 134 31.41 4.06 -27.55
N SER A 135 30.29 4.68 -27.94
CA SER A 135 29.03 4.60 -27.20
C SER A 135 28.52 3.16 -27.17
N LYS A 136 28.41 2.52 -28.34
CA LYS A 136 27.94 1.12 -28.42
C LYS A 136 28.86 0.15 -27.69
N ALA A 137 30.16 0.40 -27.64
CA ALA A 137 31.12 -0.39 -26.88
C ALA A 137 30.87 -0.29 -25.38
N ARG A 138 30.50 0.90 -24.88
CA ARG A 138 30.11 1.13 -23.49
C ARG A 138 28.77 0.43 -23.17
N ASP A 139 27.77 0.59 -24.02
CA ASP A 139 26.46 -0.06 -23.86
C ASP A 139 26.59 -1.60 -23.75
N ILE A 140 27.45 -2.19 -24.59
CA ILE A 140 27.74 -3.64 -24.55
C ILE A 140 28.41 -4.04 -23.25
N SER A 141 29.38 -3.26 -22.78
CA SER A 141 30.08 -3.50 -21.52
C SER A 141 29.14 -3.33 -20.29
N GLU A 142 28.30 -2.31 -20.30
CA GLU A 142 27.35 -2.07 -19.25
C GLU A 142 26.33 -3.22 -19.13
N GLU A 143 25.80 -3.70 -20.25
CA GLU A 143 24.84 -4.81 -20.24
C GLU A 143 25.50 -6.13 -19.80
N TYR A 144 26.76 -6.37 -20.22
CA TYR A 144 27.53 -7.52 -19.76
C TYR A 144 27.80 -7.45 -18.25
N ASN A 145 28.30 -6.32 -17.77
CA ASN A 145 28.62 -6.10 -16.35
C ASN A 145 27.37 -6.17 -15.45
N LYS A 146 26.23 -5.70 -15.97
CA LYS A 146 24.95 -5.81 -15.26
C LYS A 146 24.56 -7.27 -15.01
N GLN A 147 24.69 -8.14 -15.98
CA GLN A 147 24.37 -9.57 -15.83
C GLN A 147 25.28 -10.25 -14.81
N TYR A 148 26.58 -9.97 -14.83
CA TYR A 148 27.54 -10.51 -13.90
C TYR A 148 27.36 -9.96 -12.48
N GLY A 149 27.20 -8.66 -12.35
CA GLY A 149 27.02 -8.01 -11.04
C GLY A 149 25.75 -8.48 -10.32
N VAL A 150 24.63 -8.63 -11.03
CA VAL A 150 23.41 -9.15 -10.43
C VAL A 150 23.58 -10.60 -9.99
N ARG A 151 24.29 -11.44 -10.76
CA ARG A 151 24.61 -12.82 -10.41
C ARG A 151 25.42 -12.91 -9.12
N ASP A 152 26.47 -12.10 -9.00
CA ASP A 152 27.33 -12.14 -7.81
C ASP A 152 26.55 -11.72 -6.54
N ILE A 153 25.65 -10.75 -6.66
CA ILE A 153 24.71 -10.39 -5.59
C ILE A 153 23.79 -11.57 -5.26
N MET A 154 23.24 -12.24 -6.27
CA MET A 154 22.37 -13.41 -6.05
C MET A 154 23.09 -14.57 -5.36
N LEU A 155 24.31 -14.88 -5.75
CA LEU A 155 25.13 -15.91 -5.11
C LEU A 155 25.41 -15.56 -3.66
N MET A 156 25.79 -14.31 -3.39
CA MET A 156 26.05 -13.82 -2.05
C MET A 156 24.81 -13.86 -1.15
N LEU A 157 23.64 -13.53 -1.70
CA LEU A 157 22.39 -13.44 -0.94
C LEU A 157 21.47 -14.66 -1.07
N SER A 158 21.93 -15.73 -1.73
CA SER A 158 21.12 -16.94 -2.04
C SER A 158 20.44 -17.56 -0.82
N LYS A 159 21.14 -17.65 0.31
CA LYS A 159 20.64 -18.26 1.55
C LYS A 159 19.60 -17.40 2.30
N TYR A 160 19.42 -16.13 1.93
CA TYR A 160 18.47 -15.22 2.59
C TYR A 160 17.15 -15.07 1.84
N ASN A 161 16.85 -15.96 0.89
CA ASN A 161 15.64 -15.93 0.08
C ASN A 161 15.39 -14.58 -0.63
N VAL A 162 16.46 -13.93 -1.07
CA VAL A 162 16.38 -12.65 -1.81
C VAL A 162 15.98 -12.96 -3.25
N THR A 163 14.93 -12.30 -3.72
CA THR A 163 14.43 -12.49 -5.08
C THR A 163 15.36 -11.84 -6.12
N PRO A 164 15.43 -12.36 -7.36
CA PRO A 164 16.22 -11.78 -8.43
C PRO A 164 15.93 -10.31 -8.71
N ASP A 165 14.67 -9.90 -8.59
CA ASP A 165 14.24 -8.53 -8.73
C ASP A 165 14.88 -7.59 -7.70
N ARG A 166 15.00 -8.03 -6.44
CA ARG A 166 15.72 -7.28 -5.41
C ARG A 166 17.22 -7.20 -5.69
N CYS A 167 17.82 -8.27 -6.19
CA CYS A 167 19.23 -8.22 -6.59
C CYS A 167 19.46 -7.25 -7.75
N LEU A 168 18.51 -7.16 -8.68
CA LEU A 168 18.55 -6.17 -9.74
C LEU A 168 18.43 -4.73 -9.21
N LYS A 169 17.57 -4.48 -8.20
CA LYS A 169 17.45 -3.18 -7.52
C LYS A 169 18.76 -2.80 -6.83
N ILE A 170 19.41 -3.74 -6.13
CA ILE A 170 20.73 -3.52 -5.51
C ILE A 170 21.75 -3.12 -6.58
N PHE A 171 21.79 -3.86 -7.69
CA PHE A 171 22.73 -3.55 -8.75
C PHE A 171 22.44 -2.20 -9.43
N LYS A 172 21.19 -1.84 -9.65
CA LYS A 172 20.80 -0.52 -10.16
C LYS A 172 21.26 0.61 -9.22
N HIS A 173 21.26 0.36 -7.91
CA HIS A 173 21.59 1.36 -6.88
C HIS A 173 23.13 1.53 -6.70
N PHE A 174 23.88 0.43 -6.57
CA PHE A 174 25.31 0.44 -6.25
C PHE A 174 26.22 0.07 -7.43
N GLY A 175 25.65 -0.37 -8.56
CA GLY A 175 26.41 -0.77 -9.75
C GLY A 175 27.34 -1.97 -9.50
N ALA A 176 28.50 -1.93 -10.14
CA ALA A 176 29.52 -3.00 -10.02
C ALA A 176 30.12 -3.14 -8.60
N GLN A 177 29.96 -2.13 -7.76
CA GLN A 177 30.48 -2.16 -6.37
C GLN A 177 29.51 -2.76 -5.37
N SER A 178 28.35 -3.27 -5.80
CA SER A 178 27.29 -3.79 -4.94
C SER A 178 27.78 -4.79 -3.89
N VAL A 179 28.52 -5.81 -4.32
CA VAL A 179 29.04 -6.87 -3.44
C VAL A 179 30.01 -6.29 -2.40
N ASP A 180 30.94 -5.43 -2.82
CA ASP A 180 31.92 -4.83 -1.93
C ASP A 180 31.26 -3.85 -0.95
N THR A 181 30.26 -3.11 -1.41
CA THR A 181 29.47 -2.21 -0.56
C THR A 181 28.74 -2.99 0.52
N ILE A 182 28.05 -4.09 0.16
CA ILE A 182 27.33 -4.93 1.13
C ILE A 182 28.33 -5.59 2.12
N LYS A 183 29.49 -6.05 1.64
CA LYS A 183 30.52 -6.63 2.52
C LYS A 183 31.09 -5.61 3.53
N LYS A 184 31.22 -4.37 3.13
CA LYS A 184 31.68 -3.28 4.00
C LYS A 184 30.60 -2.84 4.97
N ASN A 185 29.35 -2.81 4.55
CA ASN A 185 28.20 -2.41 5.35
C ASN A 185 26.93 -3.15 4.90
N PRO A 186 26.55 -4.26 5.55
CA PRO A 186 25.34 -5.00 5.20
C PRO A 186 24.06 -4.16 5.35
N TYR A 187 24.09 -3.14 6.18
CA TYR A 187 22.93 -2.30 6.50
C TYR A 187 22.57 -1.29 5.40
N VAL A 188 23.40 -1.12 4.37
CA VAL A 188 23.02 -0.34 3.17
C VAL A 188 21.81 -0.94 2.47
N LEU A 189 21.55 -2.24 2.66
CA LEU A 189 20.35 -2.90 2.15
C LEU A 189 19.05 -2.36 2.76
N CYS A 190 19.12 -1.69 3.91
CA CYS A 190 17.96 -1.04 4.55
C CYS A 190 17.69 0.36 4.02
N GLU A 191 18.48 0.86 3.07
CA GLU A 191 18.26 2.16 2.44
C GLU A 191 16.96 2.20 1.64
N GLU A 192 16.47 3.42 1.45
CA GLU A 192 15.22 3.66 0.73
C GLU A 192 15.29 3.16 -0.73
N GLY A 193 14.26 2.46 -1.18
CA GLY A 193 14.20 1.89 -2.53
C GLY A 193 14.70 0.45 -2.64
N LEU A 194 15.46 -0.07 -1.67
CA LEU A 194 15.92 -1.47 -1.66
C LEU A 194 14.95 -2.42 -0.92
N ASP A 195 14.12 -1.89 -0.04
CA ASP A 195 13.02 -2.60 0.64
C ASP A 195 13.44 -3.84 1.46
N PHE A 196 14.66 -3.88 1.96
CA PHE A 196 15.11 -4.94 2.85
C PHE A 196 14.66 -4.67 4.29
N ARG A 197 14.25 -5.73 4.98
CA ARG A 197 13.99 -5.66 6.40
C ARG A 197 15.29 -5.62 7.18
N PHE A 198 15.29 -4.91 8.29
CA PHE A 198 16.45 -4.82 9.18
C PHE A 198 16.89 -6.21 9.68
N GLU A 199 15.93 -7.10 9.97
CA GLU A 199 16.21 -8.46 10.38
C GLU A 199 17.02 -9.25 9.32
N THR A 200 16.71 -9.05 8.04
CA THR A 200 17.49 -9.69 6.95
C THR A 200 18.92 -9.14 6.87
N ALA A 201 19.11 -7.84 7.09
CA ALA A 201 20.44 -7.24 7.13
C ALA A 201 21.23 -7.73 8.38
N GLU A 202 20.55 -7.94 9.52
CA GLU A 202 21.12 -8.54 10.72
C GLU A 202 21.61 -9.99 10.46
N ASP A 203 20.79 -10.80 9.76
CA ASP A 203 21.18 -12.17 9.41
C ASP A 203 22.43 -12.18 8.50
N ILE A 204 22.48 -11.27 7.52
CA ILE A 204 23.64 -11.12 6.63
C ILE A 204 24.87 -10.64 7.40
N ALA A 205 24.71 -9.66 8.27
CA ALA A 205 25.79 -9.11 9.10
C ALA A 205 26.36 -10.16 10.06
N ALA A 206 25.48 -10.99 10.68
CA ALA A 206 25.88 -12.06 11.57
C ALA A 206 26.72 -13.12 10.85
N ASP A 207 26.35 -13.48 9.62
CA ASP A 207 27.09 -14.46 8.80
C ASP A 207 28.46 -13.91 8.31
N MET A 208 28.64 -12.59 8.35
CA MET A 208 29.89 -11.92 7.99
C MET A 208 30.76 -11.58 9.23
N ASP A 209 30.38 -12.07 10.42
CA ASP A 209 31.02 -11.71 11.69
C ASP A 209 31.14 -10.19 11.90
N PHE A 210 30.09 -9.44 11.45
CA PHE A 210 30.09 -7.98 11.55
C PHE A 210 29.94 -7.55 13.01
N ASP A 211 30.67 -6.50 13.40
CA ASP A 211 30.67 -6.02 14.79
C ASP A 211 29.27 -5.55 15.22
N LYS A 212 28.71 -6.21 16.23
CA LYS A 212 27.39 -5.88 16.80
C LYS A 212 27.34 -4.50 17.48
N GLN A 213 28.48 -3.95 17.84
CA GLN A 213 28.59 -2.59 18.41
C GLN A 213 28.99 -1.57 17.35
N SER A 214 29.04 -1.97 16.08
CA SER A 214 29.34 -1.08 14.98
C SER A 214 28.37 0.09 14.92
N GLU A 215 28.92 1.27 14.75
CA GLU A 215 28.16 2.49 14.53
C GLU A 215 27.25 2.41 13.30
N LEU A 216 27.67 1.74 12.22
CA LEU A 216 26.86 1.52 11.01
C LEU A 216 25.58 0.75 11.34
N ARG A 217 25.68 -0.25 12.21
CA ARG A 217 24.53 -1.01 12.70
C ARG A 217 23.59 -0.14 13.54
N ILE A 218 24.15 0.63 14.47
CA ILE A 218 23.36 1.48 15.37
C ILE A 218 22.63 2.56 14.56
N THR A 219 23.30 3.19 13.62
CA THR A 219 22.74 4.20 12.71
C THR A 219 21.56 3.63 11.91
N ALA A 220 21.77 2.48 11.26
CA ALA A 220 20.70 1.82 10.50
C ALA A 220 19.53 1.39 11.40
N GLY A 221 19.81 0.94 12.61
CA GLY A 221 18.80 0.57 13.59
C GLY A 221 17.95 1.74 14.05
N LEU A 222 18.54 2.92 14.26
CA LEU A 222 17.80 4.15 14.58
C LEU A 222 16.84 4.54 13.44
N GLU A 223 17.32 4.54 12.20
CA GLU A 223 16.47 4.80 11.04
C GLU A 223 15.35 3.76 10.89
N TYR A 224 15.67 2.49 11.10
CA TYR A 224 14.67 1.41 11.08
C TYR A 224 13.57 1.64 12.13
N VAL A 225 13.92 2.03 13.36
CA VAL A 225 12.91 2.35 14.38
C VAL A 225 12.02 3.51 13.95
N LEU A 226 12.58 4.57 13.36
CA LEU A 226 11.79 5.68 12.80
C LEU A 226 10.85 5.18 11.69
N ARG A 227 11.38 4.44 10.69
CA ARG A 227 10.59 3.89 9.58
C ARG A 227 9.51 2.93 10.05
N LYS A 228 9.80 2.06 11.02
CA LYS A 228 8.81 1.15 11.61
C LYS A 228 7.66 1.90 12.30
N ASN A 229 7.95 3.04 12.90
CA ASN A 229 6.93 3.86 13.55
C ASN A 229 6.05 4.65 12.57
N LEU A 230 6.48 4.85 11.31
CA LEU A 230 5.58 5.34 10.26
C LEU A 230 4.36 4.40 10.06
N LEU A 231 4.56 3.08 10.19
CA LEU A 231 3.48 2.10 10.11
C LEU A 231 2.47 2.22 11.27
N ASN A 232 2.87 2.85 12.37
CA ASN A 232 1.99 3.20 13.49
C ASN A 232 1.34 4.59 13.31
N GLY A 233 1.61 5.27 12.19
CA GLY A 233 1.08 6.59 11.84
C GLY A 233 1.87 7.78 12.40
N HIS A 234 3.00 7.57 13.08
CA HIS A 234 3.86 8.65 13.56
C HIS A 234 4.70 9.21 12.41
N THR A 235 4.82 10.54 12.29
CA THR A 235 5.79 11.18 11.40
C THR A 235 7.08 11.55 12.12
N CYS A 236 7.04 11.64 13.45
CA CYS A 236 8.19 11.88 14.30
C CYS A 236 8.10 11.07 15.61
N LEU A 237 9.21 11.00 16.34
CA LEU A 237 9.28 10.40 17.68
C LEU A 237 10.06 11.30 18.63
N PRO A 238 9.68 11.35 19.92
CA PRO A 238 10.54 11.95 20.93
C PRO A 238 11.92 11.28 20.93
N ARG A 239 13.00 12.07 20.97
CA ARG A 239 14.39 11.60 20.95
C ARG A 239 14.64 10.53 22.01
N THR A 240 14.19 10.76 23.24
CA THR A 240 14.32 9.80 24.33
C THR A 240 13.67 8.45 24.03
N LYS A 241 12.45 8.45 23.45
CA LYS A 241 11.77 7.21 23.06
C LYS A 241 12.48 6.48 21.92
N LEU A 242 13.00 7.22 20.94
CA LEU A 242 13.76 6.61 19.85
C LEU A 242 14.98 5.89 20.39
N LEU A 243 15.76 6.57 21.23
CA LEU A 243 16.99 6.01 21.85
C LEU A 243 16.68 4.80 22.73
N GLU A 244 15.67 4.88 23.60
CA GLU A 244 15.24 3.75 24.44
C GLU A 244 14.83 2.51 23.64
N VAL A 245 14.09 2.71 22.54
CA VAL A 245 13.64 1.60 21.70
C VAL A 245 14.82 1.02 20.91
N ALA A 246 15.69 1.88 20.39
CA ALA A 246 16.88 1.46 19.67
C ALA A 246 17.86 0.69 20.57
N CYS A 247 18.15 1.18 21.79
CA CYS A 247 19.01 0.47 22.75
C CYS A 247 18.49 -0.93 23.08
N ARG A 248 17.17 -1.08 23.26
CA ARG A 248 16.55 -2.40 23.51
C ARG A 248 16.59 -3.31 22.30
N LEU A 249 16.41 -2.76 21.09
CA LEU A 249 16.42 -3.54 19.85
C LEU A 249 17.83 -4.01 19.49
N LEU A 250 18.82 -3.13 19.67
CA LEU A 250 20.20 -3.33 19.23
C LEU A 250 21.13 -3.87 20.31
N GLU A 251 20.65 -3.90 21.57
CA GLU A 251 21.46 -4.28 22.75
C GLU A 251 22.75 -3.45 22.85
N CYS A 252 22.65 -2.13 22.57
CA CYS A 252 23.76 -1.18 22.65
C CYS A 252 23.62 -0.22 23.84
N SER A 253 24.71 0.48 24.18
CA SER A 253 24.68 1.50 25.22
C SER A 253 23.92 2.74 24.77
N TYR A 254 23.39 3.51 25.73
CA TYR A 254 22.68 4.75 25.45
C TYR A 254 23.60 5.78 24.79
N ASP A 255 24.83 5.92 25.28
CA ASP A 255 25.81 6.87 24.74
C ASP A 255 26.18 6.57 23.29
N ALA A 256 26.29 5.28 22.93
CA ALA A 256 26.54 4.87 21.55
C ALA A 256 25.34 5.21 20.62
N ALA A 257 24.13 4.96 21.10
CA ALA A 257 22.91 5.30 20.36
C ALA A 257 22.74 6.82 20.22
N GLU A 258 23.04 7.59 21.26
CA GLU A 258 22.97 9.05 21.25
C GLU A 258 24.00 9.64 20.28
N SER A 259 25.24 9.19 20.34
CA SER A 259 26.32 9.61 19.44
C SER A 259 26.01 9.31 17.96
N ALA A 260 25.45 8.13 17.68
CA ALA A 260 25.00 7.75 16.33
C ALA A 260 23.80 8.62 15.86
N CYS A 261 22.90 8.96 16.77
CA CYS A 261 21.76 9.84 16.51
C CYS A 261 22.24 11.24 16.13
N ASP A 262 23.19 11.83 16.87
CA ASP A 262 23.75 13.16 16.58
C ASP A 262 24.40 13.20 15.19
N ARG A 263 25.13 12.15 14.82
CA ARG A 263 25.69 12.03 13.46
C ARG A 263 24.63 11.94 12.38
N LEU A 264 23.53 11.23 12.62
CA LEU A 264 22.40 11.19 11.67
C LEU A 264 21.79 12.58 11.45
N ILE A 265 21.73 13.40 12.50
CA ILE A 265 21.28 14.79 12.43
C ILE A 265 22.27 15.63 11.63
N GLU A 266 23.57 15.56 11.95
CA GLU A 266 24.64 16.29 11.25
C GLU A 266 24.72 15.94 9.76
N CYS A 267 24.50 14.66 9.41
CA CYS A 267 24.46 14.20 8.02
C CYS A 267 23.11 14.44 7.32
N PHE A 268 22.17 15.11 7.97
CA PHE A 268 20.82 15.38 7.45
C PHE A 268 20.01 14.12 7.08
N ARG A 269 20.37 12.97 7.60
CA ARG A 269 19.63 11.72 7.41
C ARG A 269 18.35 11.67 8.26
N ILE A 270 18.33 12.39 9.36
CA ILE A 270 17.15 12.65 10.18
C ILE A 270 17.05 14.16 10.49
N LYS A 271 15.84 14.63 10.75
CA LYS A 271 15.56 16.02 11.14
C LYS A 271 15.14 16.06 12.59
N GLU A 272 15.66 17.05 13.32
CA GLU A 272 15.31 17.34 14.71
C GLU A 272 14.51 18.63 14.82
N LYS A 273 13.50 18.64 15.69
CA LYS A 273 12.72 19.82 16.04
C LYS A 273 12.34 19.77 17.51
N SER A 274 12.64 20.85 18.23
CA SER A 274 12.21 21.01 19.63
C SER A 274 10.79 21.59 19.70
N ILE A 275 9.92 20.94 20.48
CA ILE A 275 8.55 21.39 20.77
C ILE A 275 8.34 21.37 22.27
N SER A 276 8.08 22.55 22.85
CA SER A 276 7.83 22.70 24.29
C SER A 276 8.90 22.02 25.17
N GLY A 277 10.17 22.12 24.78
CA GLY A 277 11.32 21.56 25.52
C GLY A 277 11.53 20.08 25.33
N THR A 278 10.85 19.44 24.40
CA THR A 278 11.06 18.04 24.00
C THR A 278 11.55 18.00 22.55
N ASP A 279 12.65 17.32 22.32
CA ASP A 279 13.21 17.15 20.98
C ASP A 279 12.57 15.94 20.30
N TYR A 280 12.13 16.16 19.07
CA TYR A 280 11.49 15.15 18.21
C TYR A 280 12.34 14.93 16.97
N LEU A 281 12.43 13.68 16.55
CA LEU A 281 13.20 13.24 15.40
C LEU A 281 12.27 12.67 14.31
N SER A 282 12.56 12.99 13.07
CA SER A 282 11.77 12.58 11.91
C SER A 282 12.64 12.25 10.71
N ILE A 283 12.10 11.42 9.83
CA ILE A 283 12.65 11.21 8.49
C ILE A 283 12.43 12.48 7.67
N PRO A 284 13.44 12.96 6.91
CA PRO A 284 13.38 14.25 6.19
C PRO A 284 12.16 14.40 5.27
N ALA A 285 11.76 13.32 4.58
CA ALA A 285 10.61 13.37 3.68
C ALA A 285 9.30 13.77 4.39
N TYR A 286 9.03 13.23 5.58
CA TYR A 286 7.83 13.56 6.37
C TYR A 286 7.92 14.92 7.03
N TYR A 287 9.11 15.29 7.53
CA TYR A 287 9.37 16.63 8.07
C TYR A 287 9.05 17.69 7.02
N SER A 288 9.66 17.58 5.82
CA SER A 288 9.47 18.54 4.73
C SER A 288 8.04 18.54 4.19
N ALA A 289 7.38 17.37 4.15
CA ALA A 289 5.98 17.30 3.75
C ALA A 289 5.07 18.07 4.71
N GLU A 290 5.19 17.88 6.03
CA GLU A 290 4.36 18.59 7.00
C GLU A 290 4.68 20.09 7.06
N GLU A 291 5.94 20.48 6.90
CA GLU A 291 6.36 21.87 6.79
C GLU A 291 5.76 22.54 5.54
N HIS A 292 5.83 21.88 4.38
CA HIS A 292 5.25 22.36 3.13
C HIS A 292 3.71 22.43 3.21
N ILE A 293 3.05 21.44 3.79
CA ILE A 293 1.60 21.45 4.00
C ILE A 293 1.21 22.70 4.78
N ALA A 294 1.89 22.99 5.90
CA ALA A 294 1.60 24.15 6.73
C ALA A 294 1.79 25.45 5.95
N ALA A 295 2.94 25.62 5.29
CA ALA A 295 3.25 26.80 4.50
C ALA A 295 2.22 27.02 3.37
N ARG A 296 1.85 25.93 2.67
CA ARG A 296 0.93 25.98 1.53
C ARG A 296 -0.49 26.34 1.95
N LEU A 297 -1.00 25.74 3.02
CA LEU A 297 -2.33 26.03 3.54
C LEU A 297 -2.44 27.50 3.99
N LEU A 298 -1.44 28.02 4.68
CA LEU A 298 -1.40 29.42 5.08
C LEU A 298 -1.32 30.38 3.87
N ALA A 299 -0.56 30.00 2.85
CA ALA A 299 -0.49 30.76 1.60
C ALA A 299 -1.85 30.81 0.88
N VAL A 300 -2.60 29.71 0.79
CA VAL A 300 -3.96 29.67 0.23
C VAL A 300 -4.90 30.53 1.05
N LYS A 301 -4.86 30.43 2.39
CA LYS A 301 -5.68 31.26 3.31
C LYS A 301 -5.53 32.76 3.05
N ARG A 302 -4.34 33.20 2.64
CA ARG A 302 -4.04 34.64 2.36
C ARG A 302 -4.37 35.04 0.94
N TYR A 303 -4.12 34.15 -0.01
CA TYR A 303 -4.30 34.48 -1.42
C TYR A 303 -5.77 34.65 -1.81
N ILE A 304 -6.67 33.90 -1.16
CA ILE A 304 -8.10 33.93 -1.48
C ILE A 304 -8.74 35.24 -0.98
N ASP A 305 -9.34 35.96 -1.91
CA ASP A 305 -10.10 37.16 -1.63
C ASP A 305 -11.39 36.85 -0.85
N ARG A 306 -11.49 37.40 0.35
CA ARG A 306 -12.63 37.24 1.26
C ARG A 306 -13.79 38.22 0.95
N SER A 307 -13.65 39.11 -0.03
CA SER A 307 -14.72 39.97 -0.47
C SER A 307 -15.85 39.24 -1.23
N ILE A 308 -15.57 38.02 -1.67
CA ILE A 308 -16.55 37.17 -2.35
C ILE A 308 -17.35 36.45 -1.28
N THR A 309 -18.52 36.95 -0.94
CA THR A 309 -19.45 36.33 0.02
C THR A 309 -20.58 35.62 -0.69
N ALA A 310 -21.16 34.60 -0.04
CA ALA A 310 -22.40 33.98 -0.51
C ALA A 310 -23.60 34.79 0.03
N ASP A 311 -24.42 35.31 -0.86
CA ASP A 311 -25.64 36.02 -0.45
C ASP A 311 -26.67 35.00 0.15
N SER A 312 -27.35 35.46 1.20
CA SER A 312 -28.45 34.73 1.82
C SER A 312 -29.49 34.27 0.79
N LEU A 313 -29.78 35.12 -0.21
CA LEU A 313 -30.72 34.82 -1.30
C LEU A 313 -30.25 33.71 -2.20
N GLU A 314 -28.94 33.55 -2.43
CA GLU A 314 -28.39 32.46 -3.20
C GLU A 314 -28.55 31.13 -2.46
N ILE A 315 -28.31 31.13 -1.14
CA ILE A 315 -28.52 29.97 -0.29
C ILE A 315 -30.00 29.55 -0.27
N ASP A 316 -30.92 30.55 -0.16
CA ASP A 316 -32.38 30.28 -0.23
C ASP A 316 -32.80 29.74 -1.60
N ASN A 317 -32.13 30.13 -2.69
CA ASN A 317 -32.34 29.58 -4.01
C ASN A 317 -31.92 28.11 -4.08
N VAL A 318 -30.77 27.76 -3.49
CA VAL A 318 -30.29 26.38 -3.42
C VAL A 318 -31.24 25.53 -2.56
N GLU A 319 -31.74 26.06 -1.42
CA GLU A 319 -32.76 25.39 -0.60
C GLU A 319 -34.01 25.05 -1.44
N ARG A 320 -34.48 26.00 -2.24
CA ARG A 320 -35.64 25.77 -3.13
C ARG A 320 -35.36 24.74 -4.24
N GLN A 321 -34.16 24.79 -4.83
CA GLN A 321 -33.75 23.83 -5.86
C GLN A 321 -33.64 22.40 -5.33
N LEU A 322 -33.15 22.24 -4.11
CA LEU A 322 -32.97 20.93 -3.45
C LEU A 322 -34.21 20.48 -2.68
N GLY A 323 -35.20 21.35 -2.47
CA GLY A 323 -36.43 21.06 -1.74
C GLY A 323 -36.22 20.82 -0.24
N ILE A 324 -35.15 21.39 0.34
CA ILE A 324 -34.74 21.20 1.74
C ILE A 324 -34.46 22.56 2.40
N LYS A 325 -34.58 22.57 3.73
CA LYS A 325 -34.20 23.71 4.56
C LYS A 325 -32.95 23.37 5.34
N PHE A 326 -31.90 24.21 5.21
CA PHE A 326 -30.66 23.99 5.93
C PHE A 326 -30.74 24.49 7.37
N GLU A 327 -30.03 23.78 8.22
CA GLU A 327 -29.74 24.17 9.59
C GLU A 327 -28.73 25.32 9.62
N GLU A 328 -28.66 26.03 10.75
CA GLU A 328 -27.77 27.18 10.94
C GLU A 328 -26.31 26.82 10.66
N LEU A 329 -25.79 25.69 11.21
CA LEU A 329 -24.43 25.22 10.95
C LEU A 329 -24.20 24.80 9.51
N GLN A 330 -25.22 24.24 8.82
CA GLN A 330 -25.13 23.91 7.42
C GLN A 330 -25.07 25.18 6.56
N ARG A 331 -25.92 26.18 6.84
CA ARG A 331 -25.86 27.49 6.17
C ARG A 331 -24.51 28.14 6.37
N LYS A 332 -24.00 28.14 7.62
CA LYS A 332 -22.67 28.64 7.93
C LYS A 332 -21.56 27.93 7.13
N ALA A 333 -21.62 26.61 7.02
CA ALA A 333 -20.65 25.84 6.22
C ALA A 333 -20.69 26.20 4.72
N ILE A 334 -21.90 26.44 4.18
CA ILE A 334 -22.09 26.86 2.80
C ILE A 334 -21.51 28.26 2.57
N THR A 335 -21.74 29.20 3.49
CA THR A 335 -21.18 30.56 3.44
C THR A 335 -19.64 30.51 3.50
N GLU A 336 -19.09 29.83 4.51
CA GLU A 336 -17.64 29.72 4.71
C GLU A 336 -16.91 29.04 3.54
N ALA A 337 -17.57 28.12 2.81
CA ALA A 337 -16.98 27.51 1.62
C ALA A 337 -16.62 28.53 0.53
N PHE A 338 -17.32 29.68 0.49
CA PHE A 338 -17.05 30.78 -0.45
C PHE A 338 -16.11 31.82 0.13
N GLU A 339 -16.29 32.16 1.39
CA GLU A 339 -15.55 33.27 2.05
C GLU A 339 -14.11 32.85 2.39
N SER A 340 -13.88 31.55 2.55
CA SER A 340 -12.60 31.01 2.99
C SER A 340 -11.89 30.25 1.86
N GLY A 341 -10.56 30.36 1.83
CA GLY A 341 -9.73 29.55 0.92
C GLY A 341 -9.68 28.09 1.33
N ILE A 342 -9.91 27.83 2.62
CA ILE A 342 -9.90 26.48 3.20
C ILE A 342 -11.07 26.36 4.17
N LEU A 343 -11.86 25.30 4.00
CA LEU A 343 -12.92 24.92 4.92
C LEU A 343 -12.76 23.47 5.35
N VAL A 344 -12.93 23.18 6.64
CA VAL A 344 -13.05 21.83 7.17
C VAL A 344 -14.48 21.58 7.62
N LEU A 345 -15.17 20.63 6.97
CA LEU A 345 -16.50 20.19 7.32
C LEU A 345 -16.43 18.81 7.98
N THR A 346 -16.77 18.72 9.25
CA THR A 346 -16.74 17.47 10.00
C THR A 346 -18.09 17.15 10.64
N GLY A 347 -18.31 15.89 11.03
CA GLY A 347 -19.51 15.45 11.70
C GLY A 347 -19.72 13.96 11.61
N GLY A 348 -20.54 13.39 12.50
CA GLY A 348 -20.88 11.98 12.56
C GLY A 348 -21.89 11.53 11.47
N PRO A 349 -22.32 10.27 11.49
CA PRO A 349 -23.37 9.76 10.63
C PRO A 349 -24.71 10.47 10.91
N GLY A 350 -25.50 10.68 9.86
CA GLY A 350 -26.83 11.30 9.98
C GLY A 350 -26.87 12.79 10.30
N THR A 351 -25.73 13.50 10.29
CA THR A 351 -25.64 14.95 10.57
C THR A 351 -25.80 15.81 9.31
N GLY A 352 -25.96 15.21 8.13
CA GLY A 352 -26.23 15.94 6.90
C GLY A 352 -24.99 16.46 6.16
N LYS A 353 -23.80 15.88 6.37
CA LYS A 353 -22.58 16.22 5.61
C LYS A 353 -22.80 16.17 4.10
N THR A 354 -23.37 15.08 3.58
CA THR A 354 -23.64 14.92 2.14
C THR A 354 -24.61 15.95 1.60
N THR A 355 -25.63 16.30 2.36
CA THR A 355 -26.60 17.34 2.02
C THR A 355 -25.92 18.70 1.91
N THR A 356 -25.09 19.04 2.89
CA THR A 356 -24.31 20.29 2.90
C THR A 356 -23.32 20.32 1.74
N LEU A 357 -22.65 19.20 1.47
CA LEU A 357 -21.74 19.05 0.33
C LEU A 357 -22.43 19.32 -1.00
N ASN A 358 -23.58 18.68 -1.23
CA ASN A 358 -24.37 18.90 -2.45
C ASN A 358 -24.82 20.36 -2.62
N ALA A 359 -25.14 21.03 -1.52
CA ALA A 359 -25.48 22.45 -1.53
C ALA A 359 -24.26 23.32 -1.90
N ILE A 360 -23.11 23.05 -1.34
CA ILE A 360 -21.84 23.72 -1.67
C ILE A 360 -21.52 23.56 -3.16
N ILE A 361 -21.57 22.33 -3.67
CA ILE A 361 -21.32 22.04 -5.08
C ILE A 361 -22.31 22.85 -5.96
N LYS A 362 -23.59 22.80 -5.64
CA LYS A 362 -24.64 23.48 -6.42
C LYS A 362 -24.46 24.99 -6.44
N LEU A 363 -24.02 25.56 -5.33
CA LEU A 363 -23.77 26.99 -5.23
C LEU A 363 -22.56 27.40 -6.10
N PHE A 364 -21.47 26.62 -6.10
CA PHE A 364 -20.33 26.89 -6.99
C PHE A 364 -20.73 26.81 -8.46
N GLU A 365 -21.52 25.79 -8.86
CA GLU A 365 -22.02 25.67 -10.22
C GLU A 365 -22.91 26.85 -10.65
N ASN A 366 -23.79 27.32 -9.77
CA ASN A 366 -24.63 28.48 -10.05
C ASN A 366 -23.79 29.75 -10.35
N ARG A 367 -22.54 29.77 -9.91
CA ARG A 367 -21.56 30.84 -10.18
C ARG A 367 -20.61 30.50 -11.34
N GLY A 368 -20.83 29.39 -12.04
CA GLY A 368 -20.02 28.96 -13.20
C GLY A 368 -18.69 28.32 -12.82
N LEU A 369 -18.51 27.92 -11.56
CA LEU A 369 -17.34 27.21 -11.07
C LEU A 369 -17.66 25.71 -10.99
N GLU A 370 -16.80 24.88 -11.58
CA GLU A 370 -16.94 23.42 -11.51
C GLU A 370 -15.97 22.83 -10.47
N PRO A 371 -16.46 22.41 -9.28
CA PRO A 371 -15.62 21.79 -8.29
C PRO A 371 -15.09 20.43 -8.76
N GLU A 372 -13.78 20.21 -8.62
CA GLU A 372 -13.17 18.87 -8.75
C GLU A 372 -13.46 18.07 -7.48
N LEU A 373 -13.97 16.84 -7.65
CA LEU A 373 -14.34 15.98 -6.54
C LEU A 373 -13.31 14.87 -6.36
N ALA A 374 -12.78 14.74 -5.16
CA ALA A 374 -11.73 13.76 -4.86
C ALA A 374 -11.99 12.98 -3.56
N ALA A 375 -11.44 11.78 -3.49
CA ALA A 375 -11.42 10.97 -2.27
C ALA A 375 -10.14 10.13 -2.18
N PRO A 376 -9.71 9.70 -0.98
CA PRO A 376 -8.49 8.90 -0.83
C PRO A 376 -8.61 7.48 -1.39
N THR A 377 -9.80 6.91 -1.46
CA THR A 377 -10.03 5.53 -1.93
C THR A 377 -11.02 5.46 -3.10
N GLY A 378 -10.90 4.40 -3.94
CA GLY A 378 -11.80 4.18 -5.06
C GLY A 378 -13.27 4.06 -4.65
N ARG A 379 -13.53 3.40 -3.51
CA ARG A 379 -14.90 3.25 -2.97
C ARG A 379 -15.49 4.57 -2.50
N ALA A 380 -14.71 5.39 -1.80
CA ALA A 380 -15.16 6.70 -1.37
C ALA A 380 -15.45 7.60 -2.58
N ALA A 381 -14.59 7.58 -3.62
CA ALA A 381 -14.82 8.30 -4.86
C ALA A 381 -16.09 7.83 -5.59
N LYS A 382 -16.28 6.51 -5.72
CA LYS A 382 -17.51 5.94 -6.31
C LYS A 382 -18.76 6.38 -5.54
N ARG A 383 -18.72 6.27 -4.20
CA ARG A 383 -19.82 6.72 -3.34
C ARG A 383 -20.12 8.21 -3.51
N MET A 384 -19.08 9.04 -3.56
CA MET A 384 -19.20 10.46 -3.80
C MET A 384 -19.88 10.74 -5.15
N THR A 385 -19.49 9.99 -6.20
CA THR A 385 -20.16 10.06 -7.52
C THR A 385 -21.65 9.71 -7.45
N GLU A 386 -22.00 8.61 -6.76
CA GLU A 386 -23.39 8.17 -6.60
C GLU A 386 -24.25 9.20 -5.84
N LEU A 387 -23.69 9.84 -4.82
CA LEU A 387 -24.38 10.79 -3.97
C LEU A 387 -24.51 12.19 -4.58
N THR A 388 -23.54 12.61 -5.39
CA THR A 388 -23.51 13.95 -5.99
C THR A 388 -24.01 13.95 -7.44
N GLY A 389 -24.05 12.80 -8.10
CA GLY A 389 -24.32 12.66 -9.53
C GLY A 389 -23.18 13.18 -10.43
N ARG A 390 -22.00 13.45 -9.88
CA ARG A 390 -20.81 13.97 -10.59
C ARG A 390 -19.63 13.02 -10.44
N GLU A 391 -18.78 12.96 -11.46
CA GLU A 391 -17.59 12.13 -11.42
C GLU A 391 -16.65 12.59 -10.30
N ALA A 392 -16.39 11.73 -9.35
CA ALA A 392 -15.34 11.89 -8.35
C ALA A 392 -14.19 10.92 -8.64
N LYS A 393 -12.96 11.38 -8.42
CA LYS A 393 -11.75 10.60 -8.67
C LYS A 393 -11.00 10.28 -7.37
N THR A 394 -10.20 9.23 -7.37
CA THR A 394 -9.23 9.11 -6.27
C THR A 394 -8.16 10.19 -6.39
N ILE A 395 -7.61 10.65 -5.25
CA ILE A 395 -6.51 11.62 -5.24
C ILE A 395 -5.36 11.11 -6.13
N HIS A 396 -5.01 9.83 -6.06
CA HIS A 396 -3.98 9.23 -6.90
C HIS A 396 -4.31 9.34 -8.40
N ARG A 397 -5.57 9.08 -8.80
CA ARG A 397 -5.98 9.21 -10.21
C ARG A 397 -6.00 10.67 -10.67
N LEU A 398 -6.35 11.58 -9.77
CA LEU A 398 -6.33 13.01 -10.05
C LEU A 398 -4.90 13.51 -10.27
N LEU A 399 -3.94 12.96 -9.52
CA LEU A 399 -2.52 13.31 -9.64
C LEU A 399 -1.81 12.61 -10.80
N GLU A 400 -2.47 11.71 -11.53
CA GLU A 400 -1.95 11.00 -12.70
C GLU A 400 -0.57 10.37 -12.42
N VAL A 401 -0.58 9.10 -11.95
CA VAL A 401 0.65 8.36 -11.65
C VAL A 401 1.35 7.97 -12.95
N GLU A 402 2.60 8.38 -13.11
CA GLU A 402 3.48 7.99 -14.21
C GLU A 402 4.69 7.21 -13.70
N TRP A 403 5.26 6.39 -14.58
CA TRP A 403 6.52 5.70 -14.31
C TRP A 403 7.68 6.68 -14.58
N GLY A 404 8.43 6.99 -13.54
CA GLY A 404 9.69 7.72 -13.65
C GLY A 404 10.86 6.79 -14.00
N ASP A 405 12.02 7.36 -14.26
CA ASP A 405 13.25 6.58 -14.47
C ASP A 405 13.53 5.68 -13.25
N GLY A 406 13.58 4.38 -13.47
CA GLY A 406 14.01 3.39 -12.47
C GLY A 406 12.98 2.93 -11.45
N ASP A 407 11.80 2.48 -11.83
CA ASP A 407 10.76 1.92 -10.93
C ASP A 407 10.13 2.90 -9.91
N ASN A 408 10.55 4.17 -9.89
CA ASN A 408 9.96 5.19 -9.03
C ASN A 408 8.70 5.76 -9.68
N ARG A 409 7.55 5.55 -9.03
CA ARG A 409 6.29 6.17 -9.43
C ARG A 409 6.31 7.64 -9.01
N GLN A 410 6.04 8.51 -9.96
CA GLN A 410 5.92 9.94 -9.72
C GLN A 410 4.53 10.42 -10.13
N PHE A 411 4.08 11.50 -9.52
CA PHE A 411 2.86 12.15 -9.94
C PHE A 411 3.15 13.13 -11.08
N SER A 412 2.45 12.97 -12.20
CA SER A 412 2.54 13.85 -13.36
C SER A 412 1.98 15.25 -13.04
N ARG A 413 0.95 15.31 -12.17
CA ARG A 413 0.41 16.56 -11.63
C ARG A 413 1.23 17.00 -10.42
N ASN A 414 1.86 18.15 -10.52
CA ASN A 414 2.76 18.73 -9.52
C ASN A 414 2.89 20.24 -9.74
N GLU A 415 3.82 20.91 -9.07
CA GLU A 415 4.04 22.35 -9.17
C GLU A 415 4.33 22.84 -10.61
N LYS A 416 4.96 22.01 -11.45
CA LYS A 416 5.27 22.32 -12.85
C LYS A 416 4.11 22.05 -13.79
N ASN A 417 3.19 21.17 -13.41
CA ASN A 417 2.00 20.78 -14.16
C ASN A 417 0.77 20.74 -13.25
N PRO A 418 0.32 21.90 -12.74
CA PRO A 418 -0.76 21.94 -11.76
C PRO A 418 -2.12 21.59 -12.36
N LEU A 419 -3.02 21.18 -11.48
CA LEU A 419 -4.43 21.02 -11.80
C LEU A 419 -5.06 22.38 -12.16
N SER A 420 -6.02 22.35 -13.05
CA SER A 420 -6.71 23.57 -13.52
C SER A 420 -7.93 23.96 -12.67
N CYS A 421 -8.28 23.17 -11.64
CA CYS A 421 -9.46 23.42 -10.81
C CYS A 421 -9.32 24.67 -9.94
N GLU A 422 -10.43 25.40 -9.79
CA GLU A 422 -10.55 26.58 -8.91
C GLU A 422 -11.09 26.20 -7.53
N VAL A 423 -11.74 25.04 -7.43
CA VAL A 423 -12.28 24.49 -6.19
C VAL A 423 -12.01 22.97 -6.20
N ILE A 424 -11.48 22.45 -5.11
CA ILE A 424 -11.37 21.03 -4.86
C ILE A 424 -12.13 20.66 -3.58
N ILE A 425 -12.93 19.61 -3.67
CA ILE A 425 -13.67 19.06 -2.54
C ILE A 425 -13.16 17.64 -2.29
N ILE A 426 -12.70 17.37 -1.08
CA ILE A 426 -12.09 16.11 -0.71
C ILE A 426 -12.93 15.47 0.38
N ASP A 427 -13.60 14.36 0.06
CA ASP A 427 -14.37 13.58 1.04
C ASP A 427 -13.50 12.49 1.68
N GLU A 428 -13.93 11.99 2.85
CA GLU A 428 -13.19 11.03 3.70
C GLU A 428 -11.76 11.52 4.02
N ALA A 429 -11.61 12.83 4.29
CA ALA A 429 -10.31 13.47 4.53
C ALA A 429 -9.55 12.90 5.76
N SER A 430 -10.23 12.21 6.68
CA SER A 430 -9.60 11.49 7.80
C SER A 430 -8.63 10.38 7.35
N MET A 431 -8.78 9.87 6.12
CA MET A 431 -7.96 8.80 5.58
C MET A 431 -6.71 9.28 4.83
N ILE A 432 -6.50 10.60 4.71
CA ILE A 432 -5.39 11.17 3.94
C ILE A 432 -4.14 11.23 4.82
N ASP A 433 -3.03 10.62 4.38
CA ASP A 433 -1.74 10.73 5.04
C ASP A 433 -0.95 12.00 4.60
N ALA A 434 0.14 12.28 5.31
CA ALA A 434 0.91 13.50 5.11
C ALA A 434 1.52 13.58 3.69
N LEU A 435 2.10 12.50 3.17
CA LEU A 435 2.77 12.52 1.87
C LEU A 435 1.78 12.68 0.71
N LEU A 436 0.62 12.00 0.79
CA LEU A 436 -0.43 12.13 -0.23
C LEU A 436 -1.02 13.54 -0.25
N PHE A 437 -1.25 14.12 0.92
CA PHE A 437 -1.76 15.48 1.02
C PHE A 437 -0.76 16.52 0.54
N ASP A 438 0.52 16.36 0.89
CA ASP A 438 1.61 17.19 0.38
C ASP A 438 1.68 17.16 -1.16
N SER A 439 1.60 15.95 -1.74
CA SER A 439 1.60 15.78 -3.19
C SER A 439 0.40 16.46 -3.87
N LEU A 440 -0.78 16.37 -3.25
CA LEU A 440 -1.98 17.05 -3.74
C LEU A 440 -1.81 18.57 -3.68
N LEU A 441 -1.32 19.12 -2.57
CA LEU A 441 -1.11 20.57 -2.43
C LEU A 441 -0.07 21.11 -3.42
N LYS A 442 0.95 20.34 -3.77
CA LYS A 442 1.92 20.66 -4.84
C LYS A 442 1.26 20.77 -6.20
N ALA A 443 0.23 19.98 -6.45
CA ALA A 443 -0.51 20.00 -7.70
C ALA A 443 -1.59 21.08 -7.77
N LEU A 444 -1.95 21.74 -6.67
CA LEU A 444 -2.98 22.78 -6.64
C LEU A 444 -2.37 24.17 -6.84
N ARG A 445 -3.11 25.07 -7.50
CA ARG A 445 -2.77 26.49 -7.56
C ARG A 445 -3.12 27.18 -6.25
N LEU A 446 -2.48 28.30 -5.91
CA LEU A 446 -2.81 29.09 -4.71
C LEU A 446 -4.23 29.68 -4.75
N SER A 447 -4.77 29.89 -5.96
CA SER A 447 -6.14 30.34 -6.17
C SER A 447 -7.20 29.25 -5.99
N CYS A 448 -6.79 27.98 -5.81
CA CYS A 448 -7.73 26.89 -5.63
C CYS A 448 -8.26 26.85 -4.19
N ARG A 449 -9.58 26.88 -4.04
CA ARG A 449 -10.24 26.68 -2.74
C ARG A 449 -10.22 25.19 -2.37
N ILE A 450 -9.98 24.91 -1.11
CA ILE A 450 -9.85 23.55 -0.59
C ILE A 450 -10.94 23.28 0.45
N ILE A 451 -11.81 22.31 0.18
CA ILE A 451 -12.86 21.90 1.11
C ILE A 451 -12.58 20.47 1.54
N LEU A 452 -12.25 20.31 2.83
CA LEU A 452 -12.00 19.01 3.44
C LEU A 452 -13.26 18.52 4.15
N VAL A 453 -13.82 17.41 3.71
CA VAL A 453 -14.99 16.78 4.33
C VAL A 453 -14.55 15.47 4.97
N GLY A 454 -14.93 15.24 6.22
CA GLY A 454 -14.52 14.00 6.91
C GLY A 454 -15.19 13.83 8.26
N ASP A 455 -14.80 12.77 8.94
CA ASP A 455 -15.26 12.46 10.28
C ASP A 455 -14.03 12.27 11.19
N SER A 456 -13.81 13.23 12.08
CA SER A 456 -12.67 13.26 13.00
C SER A 456 -12.69 12.16 14.06
N ASP A 457 -13.84 11.51 14.25
CA ASP A 457 -14.03 10.47 15.25
C ASP A 457 -13.83 9.05 14.65
N GLN A 458 -13.74 8.93 13.32
CA GLN A 458 -13.33 7.70 12.63
C GLN A 458 -11.84 7.40 12.78
N LEU A 459 -11.44 6.24 12.25
CA LEU A 459 -10.03 5.86 12.19
C LEU A 459 -9.23 6.85 11.34
N PRO A 460 -8.03 7.22 11.78
CA PRO A 460 -7.12 8.06 10.98
C PRO A 460 -6.58 7.30 9.76
N SER A 461 -5.78 7.99 8.94
CA SER A 461 -5.09 7.42 7.76
C SER A 461 -4.29 6.15 8.10
N ILE A 462 -4.13 5.24 7.13
CA ILE A 462 -3.24 4.09 7.29
C ILE A 462 -1.79 4.56 7.25
N GLY A 463 -1.45 5.49 6.35
CA GLY A 463 -0.14 6.12 6.28
C GLY A 463 0.15 7.06 7.45
N ALA A 464 1.41 7.50 7.55
CA ALA A 464 1.86 8.37 8.63
C ALA A 464 1.34 9.81 8.45
N GLY A 465 1.08 10.46 9.59
CA GLY A 465 0.48 11.78 9.66
C GLY A 465 -0.93 11.78 10.23
N ASN A 466 -1.42 12.94 10.59
CA ASN A 466 -2.77 13.16 11.13
C ASN A 466 -3.38 14.44 10.56
N VAL A 467 -3.38 14.54 9.22
CA VAL A 467 -3.67 15.78 8.50
C VAL A 467 -4.95 16.47 8.99
N LEU A 468 -6.09 15.77 8.93
CA LEU A 468 -7.37 16.34 9.35
C LEU A 468 -7.37 16.72 10.84
N GLY A 469 -6.85 15.83 11.70
CA GLY A 469 -6.81 16.05 13.14
C GLY A 469 -5.90 17.23 13.52
N ASP A 470 -4.75 17.37 12.86
CA ASP A 470 -3.80 18.44 13.13
C ASP A 470 -4.30 19.80 12.62
N ILE A 471 -4.96 19.85 11.45
CA ILE A 471 -5.61 21.06 10.93
C ILE A 471 -6.71 21.50 11.90
N LEU A 472 -7.59 20.61 12.35
CA LEU A 472 -8.62 20.89 13.33
C LEU A 472 -8.03 21.37 14.68
N ALA A 473 -6.99 20.69 15.18
CA ALA A 473 -6.35 21.02 16.44
C ALA A 473 -5.48 22.27 16.40
N SER A 474 -5.14 22.77 15.20
CA SER A 474 -4.42 24.05 15.04
C SER A 474 -5.31 25.27 15.30
N ASP A 475 -6.62 25.13 15.05
CA ASP A 475 -7.62 26.20 15.09
C ASP A 475 -7.34 27.38 14.13
N MET A 476 -6.59 27.08 13.06
CA MET A 476 -6.12 28.10 12.12
C MET A 476 -7.08 28.36 10.95
N PHE A 477 -8.01 27.43 10.70
CA PHE A 477 -8.90 27.43 9.55
C PHE A 477 -10.36 27.28 10.00
N PRO A 478 -11.31 27.88 9.27
CA PRO A 478 -12.74 27.66 9.51
C PRO A 478 -13.05 26.18 9.54
N SER A 479 -13.60 25.72 10.65
CA SER A 479 -14.02 24.34 10.84
C SER A 479 -15.43 24.29 11.37
N ILE A 480 -16.30 23.61 10.63
CA ILE A 480 -17.72 23.46 11.00
C ILE A 480 -17.98 22.00 11.36
N ARG A 481 -18.33 21.78 12.62
CA ARG A 481 -18.73 20.45 13.09
C ARG A 481 -20.25 20.35 13.13
N LEU A 482 -20.82 19.56 12.21
CA LEU A 482 -22.23 19.24 12.21
C LEU A 482 -22.52 18.22 13.31
N ASN A 483 -23.28 18.62 14.31
CA ASN A 483 -23.59 17.81 15.50
C ASN A 483 -25.08 17.45 15.63
N LYS A 484 -25.96 18.06 14.85
CA LYS A 484 -27.40 17.81 14.90
C LYS A 484 -27.75 16.56 14.07
N VAL A 485 -28.28 15.55 14.73
CA VAL A 485 -28.82 14.36 14.08
C VAL A 485 -30.24 14.66 13.59
N PHE A 486 -30.49 14.47 12.29
CA PHE A 486 -31.80 14.72 11.71
C PHE A 486 -32.84 13.67 12.15
N ARG A 487 -34.12 14.08 12.23
CA ARG A 487 -35.24 13.28 12.73
C ARG A 487 -35.36 11.87 12.12
N GLN A 488 -35.03 11.71 10.85
CA GLN A 488 -35.03 10.39 10.21
C GLN A 488 -33.90 9.50 10.76
N ALA A 489 -32.73 10.07 10.95
CA ALA A 489 -31.54 9.41 11.48
C ALA A 489 -31.64 9.12 12.99
N SER A 490 -32.35 9.95 13.76
CA SER A 490 -32.54 9.74 15.21
C SER A 490 -33.41 8.54 15.58
N LYS A 491 -34.09 7.93 14.59
CA LYS A 491 -34.83 6.67 14.80
C LYS A 491 -33.93 5.44 14.68
N SER A 492 -32.73 5.58 14.14
CA SER A 492 -31.77 4.50 13.97
C SER A 492 -30.96 4.30 15.25
N MET A 493 -31.00 3.09 15.78
CA MET A 493 -30.18 2.73 16.95
C MET A 493 -28.70 2.55 16.58
N ILE A 494 -28.38 2.29 15.32
CA ILE A 494 -27.00 2.33 14.82
C ILE A 494 -26.41 3.72 15.04
N ILE A 495 -27.16 4.77 14.64
CA ILE A 495 -26.73 6.16 14.78
C ILE A 495 -26.71 6.60 16.24
N THR A 496 -27.74 6.25 17.01
CA THR A 496 -27.79 6.54 18.43
C THR A 496 -26.60 5.93 19.18
N ASN A 497 -26.33 4.64 18.95
CA ASN A 497 -25.20 3.96 19.56
C ASN A 497 -23.84 4.49 19.04
N ALA A 498 -23.74 4.94 17.79
CA ALA A 498 -22.54 5.59 17.31
C ALA A 498 -22.24 6.90 18.06
N HIS A 499 -23.26 7.70 18.36
CA HIS A 499 -23.10 8.92 19.18
C HIS A 499 -22.80 8.57 20.65
N ALA A 500 -23.43 7.55 21.22
CA ALA A 500 -23.10 7.06 22.57
C ALA A 500 -21.62 6.63 22.67
N ILE A 501 -21.07 5.96 21.63
CA ILE A 501 -19.64 5.60 21.59
C ILE A 501 -18.78 6.85 21.67
N ILE A 502 -19.05 7.90 20.88
CA ILE A 502 -18.26 9.15 20.88
C ILE A 502 -18.26 9.79 22.27
N ASN A 503 -19.40 9.77 22.94
CA ASN A 503 -19.56 10.36 24.29
C ASN A 503 -18.99 9.45 25.41
N GLY A 504 -18.60 8.20 25.09
CA GLY A 504 -18.18 7.21 26.09
C GLY A 504 -19.34 6.63 26.90
N GLU A 505 -20.56 6.75 26.39
CA GLU A 505 -21.79 6.27 27.02
C GLU A 505 -22.05 4.78 26.70
N PRO A 506 -22.79 4.06 27.56
CA PRO A 506 -23.15 2.68 27.27
C PRO A 506 -24.12 2.59 26.08
N PRO A 507 -24.07 1.49 25.30
CA PRO A 507 -24.99 1.28 24.20
C PRO A 507 -26.41 0.98 24.70
N ASP A 508 -27.41 1.30 23.86
CA ASP A 508 -28.78 0.88 24.09
C ASP A 508 -29.16 -0.23 23.08
N PHE A 509 -29.40 -1.42 23.59
CA PHE A 509 -29.89 -2.57 22.86
C PHE A 509 -31.26 -3.03 23.34
N SER A 510 -32.00 -2.21 24.13
CA SER A 510 -33.28 -2.56 24.74
C SER A 510 -34.44 -2.64 23.74
N ILE A 511 -34.31 -1.96 22.58
CA ILE A 511 -35.38 -1.85 21.59
C ILE A 511 -35.42 -3.11 20.71
N LYS A 512 -36.51 -3.88 20.81
CA LYS A 512 -36.70 -5.18 20.13
C LYS A 512 -36.80 -5.08 18.59
N ASN A 513 -37.46 -4.04 18.08
CA ASN A 513 -37.60 -3.82 16.64
C ASN A 513 -36.65 -2.70 16.18
N SER A 514 -35.38 -2.96 16.28
CA SER A 514 -34.31 -2.00 16.01
C SER A 514 -33.48 -2.45 14.83
N ASP A 515 -32.61 -1.55 14.34
CA ASP A 515 -31.59 -1.81 13.33
C ASP A 515 -30.22 -2.18 13.95
N CYS A 516 -30.14 -2.31 15.30
CA CYS A 516 -28.91 -2.61 16.01
C CYS A 516 -29.18 -3.66 17.11
N PHE A 517 -28.48 -4.80 17.03
CA PHE A 517 -28.66 -5.92 17.96
C PHE A 517 -27.33 -6.36 18.56
N PHE A 518 -27.39 -6.83 19.81
CA PHE A 518 -26.28 -7.46 20.51
C PHE A 518 -26.61 -8.91 20.89
N LEU A 519 -25.79 -9.84 20.43
CA LEU A 519 -25.90 -11.27 20.77
C LEU A 519 -24.74 -11.67 21.69
N LYS A 520 -25.06 -11.81 22.97
CA LYS A 520 -24.09 -12.22 23.99
C LYS A 520 -23.59 -13.63 23.74
N ARG A 521 -22.26 -13.81 23.69
CA ARG A 521 -21.58 -15.10 23.62
C ARG A 521 -20.40 -15.10 24.59
N THR A 522 -20.07 -16.26 25.13
CA THR A 522 -19.10 -16.43 26.22
C THR A 522 -17.88 -17.24 25.82
N SER A 523 -17.82 -17.73 24.58
CA SER A 523 -16.64 -18.42 24.05
C SER A 523 -16.32 -17.98 22.61
N ARG A 524 -15.03 -18.10 22.21
CA ARG A 524 -14.57 -17.82 20.84
C ARG A 524 -15.29 -18.67 19.80
N ALA A 525 -15.40 -19.96 20.07
CA ALA A 525 -16.06 -20.92 19.18
C ALA A 525 -17.54 -20.59 18.97
N ASP A 526 -18.26 -20.18 20.03
CA ASP A 526 -19.66 -19.78 19.92
C ASP A 526 -19.83 -18.48 19.13
N VAL A 527 -18.90 -17.52 19.30
CA VAL A 527 -18.90 -16.29 18.48
C VAL A 527 -18.73 -16.64 17.00
N SER A 528 -17.71 -17.39 16.64
CA SER A 528 -17.41 -17.73 15.24
C SER A 528 -18.54 -18.56 14.61
N ARG A 529 -19.10 -19.53 15.34
CA ARG A 529 -20.27 -20.31 14.89
C ARG A 529 -21.49 -19.40 14.69
N THR A 530 -21.82 -18.54 15.67
CA THR A 530 -22.97 -17.62 15.57
C THR A 530 -22.81 -16.65 14.40
N VAL A 531 -21.61 -16.11 14.17
CA VAL A 531 -21.33 -15.25 13.01
C VAL A 531 -21.57 -15.99 11.70
N THR A 532 -21.10 -17.23 11.60
CA THR A 532 -21.30 -18.05 10.40
C THR A 532 -22.80 -18.34 10.17
N GLU A 533 -23.54 -18.79 11.20
CA GLU A 533 -24.98 -19.03 11.14
C GLU A 533 -25.79 -17.76 10.77
N LEU A 534 -25.41 -16.61 11.33
CA LEU A 534 -26.05 -15.33 11.00
C LEU A 534 -25.93 -15.03 9.52
N VAL A 535 -24.72 -15.13 8.99
CA VAL A 535 -24.45 -14.76 7.60
C VAL A 535 -25.02 -15.77 6.61
N SER A 536 -24.91 -17.08 6.89
CA SER A 536 -25.33 -18.12 5.95
C SER A 536 -26.85 -18.40 5.97
N GLU A 537 -27.52 -18.23 7.11
CA GLU A 537 -28.89 -18.73 7.28
C GLU A 537 -29.85 -17.67 7.85
N ARG A 538 -29.54 -17.12 9.04
CA ARG A 538 -30.51 -16.37 9.83
C ARG A 538 -30.86 -15.00 9.23
N LEU A 539 -29.85 -14.22 8.81
CA LEU A 539 -30.07 -12.90 8.23
C LEU A 539 -30.69 -12.99 6.82
N PRO A 540 -30.22 -13.89 5.93
CA PRO A 540 -30.89 -14.12 4.66
C PRO A 540 -32.36 -14.52 4.81
N ALA A 541 -32.68 -15.42 5.75
CA ALA A 541 -34.05 -15.85 5.99
C ALA A 541 -34.95 -14.73 6.52
N ALA A 542 -34.45 -13.94 7.51
CA ALA A 542 -35.23 -12.92 8.18
C ALA A 542 -35.40 -11.62 7.40
N TYR A 543 -34.33 -11.17 6.74
CA TYR A 543 -34.28 -9.83 6.11
C TYR A 543 -34.16 -9.88 4.57
N LYS A 544 -34.04 -11.07 3.96
CA LYS A 544 -33.87 -11.27 2.52
C LYS A 544 -32.56 -10.67 1.97
N PHE A 545 -31.54 -10.51 2.81
CA PHE A 545 -30.22 -10.10 2.39
C PHE A 545 -29.52 -11.21 1.57
N ASP A 546 -28.81 -10.83 0.55
CA ASP A 546 -27.84 -11.70 -0.12
C ASP A 546 -26.63 -11.89 0.82
N PRO A 547 -26.31 -13.14 1.23
CA PRO A 547 -25.27 -13.40 2.22
C PRO A 547 -23.87 -12.96 1.78
N ILE A 548 -23.62 -12.85 0.49
CA ILE A 548 -22.32 -12.51 -0.06
C ILE A 548 -22.24 -11.01 -0.42
N ARG A 549 -23.33 -10.43 -0.94
CA ARG A 549 -23.35 -9.05 -1.42
C ARG A 549 -23.75 -8.04 -0.35
N ASP A 550 -24.81 -8.33 0.41
CA ASP A 550 -25.40 -7.35 1.32
C ASP A 550 -24.83 -7.43 2.73
N ILE A 551 -24.28 -8.60 3.13
CA ILE A 551 -23.73 -8.82 4.46
C ILE A 551 -22.20 -8.74 4.44
N GLN A 552 -21.64 -7.99 5.38
CA GLN A 552 -20.20 -7.91 5.59
C GLN A 552 -19.85 -8.19 7.05
N VAL A 553 -18.94 -9.14 7.27
CA VAL A 553 -18.35 -9.35 8.59
C VAL A 553 -17.17 -8.40 8.76
N LEU A 554 -17.18 -7.59 9.82
CA LEU A 554 -16.11 -6.65 10.16
C LEU A 554 -15.37 -7.10 11.42
N CYS A 555 -14.10 -7.48 11.27
CA CYS A 555 -13.29 -7.95 12.39
C CYS A 555 -12.35 -6.86 12.90
N PRO A 556 -12.21 -6.68 14.23
CA PRO A 556 -11.17 -5.82 14.79
C PRO A 556 -9.75 -6.27 14.44
N SER A 557 -9.52 -7.58 14.35
CA SER A 557 -8.19 -8.17 14.09
C SER A 557 -8.18 -9.14 12.93
N ARG A 558 -6.98 -9.46 12.43
CA ARG A 558 -6.76 -10.43 11.36
C ARG A 558 -6.61 -11.86 11.90
N LEU A 559 -5.86 -11.99 12.98
CA LEU A 559 -5.52 -13.26 13.62
C LEU A 559 -6.57 -13.59 14.71
N LEU A 560 -6.48 -14.76 15.29
CA LEU A 560 -7.40 -15.35 16.27
C LEU A 560 -8.64 -15.99 15.61
N ASP A 561 -9.38 -16.76 16.40
CA ASP A 561 -10.57 -17.51 15.94
C ASP A 561 -11.70 -16.60 15.47
N THR A 562 -11.80 -15.39 16.05
CA THR A 562 -12.74 -14.35 15.65
C THR A 562 -12.17 -13.34 14.67
N GLY A 563 -10.97 -13.60 14.13
CA GLY A 563 -10.29 -12.75 13.14
C GLY A 563 -10.65 -13.11 11.71
N THR A 564 -10.25 -12.24 10.78
CA THR A 564 -10.61 -12.38 9.35
C THR A 564 -10.13 -13.69 8.73
N VAL A 565 -8.97 -14.22 9.12
CA VAL A 565 -8.41 -15.45 8.53
C VAL A 565 -9.31 -16.63 8.85
N SER A 566 -9.66 -16.84 10.14
CA SER A 566 -10.49 -17.94 10.57
C SER A 566 -11.93 -17.81 10.03
N LEU A 567 -12.53 -16.62 10.15
CA LEU A 567 -13.90 -16.39 9.71
C LEU A 567 -14.05 -16.48 8.18
N ASN A 568 -13.08 -16.07 7.39
CA ASN A 568 -13.11 -16.25 5.93
C ASN A 568 -13.15 -17.74 5.55
N ASN A 569 -12.38 -18.59 6.22
CA ASN A 569 -12.39 -20.04 5.97
C ASN A 569 -13.75 -20.67 6.35
N MET A 570 -14.33 -20.27 7.50
CA MET A 570 -15.64 -20.78 7.93
C MET A 570 -16.75 -20.30 7.00
N LEU A 571 -16.75 -19.03 6.64
CA LEU A 571 -17.75 -18.44 5.74
C LEU A 571 -17.64 -18.99 4.32
N GLN A 572 -16.41 -19.17 3.79
CA GLN A 572 -16.21 -19.80 2.50
C GLN A 572 -16.79 -21.23 2.49
N THR A 573 -16.54 -22.00 3.55
CA THR A 573 -17.08 -23.36 3.67
C THR A 573 -18.60 -23.38 3.73
N ALA A 574 -19.22 -22.41 4.42
CA ALA A 574 -20.67 -22.32 4.55
C ALA A 574 -21.36 -21.78 3.28
N LEU A 575 -20.78 -20.73 2.64
CA LEU A 575 -21.42 -20.01 1.54
C LEU A 575 -21.00 -20.53 0.15
N ASN A 576 -19.78 -21.03 0.04
CA ASN A 576 -19.23 -21.55 -1.21
C ASN A 576 -18.48 -22.89 -0.97
N PRO A 577 -19.18 -23.96 -0.57
CA PRO A 577 -18.57 -25.23 -0.21
C PRO A 577 -17.86 -25.88 -1.42
N ASP A 578 -16.85 -26.67 -1.13
CA ASP A 578 -16.21 -27.50 -2.15
C ASP A 578 -17.12 -28.68 -2.50
N THR A 579 -17.72 -28.59 -3.67
CA THR A 579 -18.58 -29.67 -4.22
C THR A 579 -17.81 -30.61 -5.14
N GLY A 580 -16.51 -30.44 -5.31
CA GLY A 580 -15.68 -31.16 -6.28
C GLY A 580 -15.94 -30.78 -7.75
N LYS A 581 -16.96 -29.93 -8.02
CA LYS A 581 -17.34 -29.47 -9.37
C LYS A 581 -16.79 -28.09 -9.72
N LYS A 582 -16.51 -27.26 -8.70
CA LYS A 582 -16.01 -25.91 -8.91
C LYS A 582 -14.49 -25.94 -9.09
N ALA A 583 -14.00 -25.11 -10.01
CA ALA A 583 -12.57 -24.88 -10.13
C ALA A 583 -12.06 -24.15 -8.87
N GLN A 584 -10.93 -24.63 -8.34
CA GLN A 584 -10.25 -23.99 -7.21
C GLN A 584 -8.75 -23.95 -7.42
N LEU A 585 -8.10 -22.94 -6.88
CA LEU A 585 -6.66 -22.72 -6.89
C LEU A 585 -6.17 -22.49 -5.47
N SER A 586 -5.04 -23.08 -5.11
CA SER A 586 -4.39 -22.83 -3.81
C SER A 586 -3.16 -21.95 -4.01
N PHE A 587 -3.05 -20.91 -3.21
CA PHE A 587 -1.89 -20.02 -3.20
C PHE A 587 -1.51 -19.68 -1.75
N LYS A 588 -0.29 -20.01 -1.34
CA LYS A 588 0.23 -19.76 0.03
C LYS A 588 -0.72 -20.20 1.15
N GLY A 589 -1.40 -21.35 0.98
CA GLY A 589 -2.33 -21.90 1.96
C GLY A 589 -3.73 -21.29 1.95
N ILE A 590 -4.02 -20.35 1.05
CA ILE A 590 -5.36 -19.80 0.80
C ILE A 590 -5.97 -20.55 -0.38
N TYR A 591 -7.22 -20.99 -0.23
CA TYR A 591 -7.99 -21.62 -1.30
C TYR A 591 -8.95 -20.60 -1.92
N PHE A 592 -8.84 -20.42 -3.22
CA PHE A 592 -9.75 -19.61 -4.02
C PHE A 592 -10.64 -20.51 -4.88
N ARG A 593 -11.94 -20.26 -4.91
CA ARG A 593 -12.94 -20.99 -5.71
C ARG A 593 -13.77 -20.06 -6.56
N VAL A 594 -14.23 -20.54 -7.68
CA VAL A 594 -15.23 -19.82 -8.49
C VAL A 594 -16.45 -19.50 -7.63
N GLY A 595 -16.83 -18.24 -7.62
CA GLY A 595 -17.91 -17.66 -6.79
C GLY A 595 -17.43 -17.05 -5.46
N ASP A 596 -16.15 -17.13 -5.11
CA ASP A 596 -15.64 -16.48 -3.91
C ASP A 596 -15.66 -14.95 -4.05
N LYS A 597 -15.95 -14.30 -2.91
CA LYS A 597 -15.76 -12.86 -2.72
C LYS A 597 -14.32 -12.58 -2.33
N VAL A 598 -13.64 -11.74 -3.09
CA VAL A 598 -12.23 -11.40 -2.88
C VAL A 598 -12.03 -9.89 -2.85
N MET A 599 -10.91 -9.46 -2.24
CA MET A 599 -10.52 -8.05 -2.16
C MET A 599 -9.09 -7.88 -2.64
N GLN A 600 -8.85 -6.86 -3.45
CA GLN A 600 -7.52 -6.38 -3.80
C GLN A 600 -6.87 -5.76 -2.56
N THR A 601 -5.61 -6.11 -2.27
CA THR A 601 -4.93 -5.68 -1.04
C THR A 601 -3.85 -4.65 -1.26
N LYS A 602 -3.55 -4.35 -2.52
CA LYS A 602 -2.56 -3.34 -2.95
C LYS A 602 -3.09 -2.57 -4.15
N ASN A 603 -2.58 -1.36 -4.35
CA ASN A 603 -2.81 -0.65 -5.60
C ASN A 603 -1.93 -1.27 -6.69
N ASN A 604 -2.56 -1.78 -7.75
CA ASN A 604 -1.87 -2.27 -8.95
C ASN A 604 -2.39 -1.49 -10.15
N TYR A 605 -1.58 -0.52 -10.61
CA TYR A 605 -1.94 0.39 -11.70
C TYR A 605 -1.78 -0.24 -13.09
N ASP A 606 -1.03 -1.34 -13.19
CA ASP A 606 -0.68 -2.01 -14.44
C ASP A 606 -1.65 -3.13 -14.78
N LEU A 607 -2.40 -3.60 -13.79
CA LEU A 607 -3.33 -4.70 -13.95
C LEU A 607 -4.45 -4.30 -14.90
N GLN A 608 -4.49 -4.94 -16.06
CA GLN A 608 -5.45 -4.63 -17.11
C GLN A 608 -6.84 -5.15 -16.76
N TYR A 609 -7.86 -4.35 -17.08
CA TYR A 609 -9.25 -4.77 -17.00
C TYR A 609 -10.00 -4.51 -18.30
N LYS A 610 -11.05 -5.26 -18.50
CA LYS A 610 -12.03 -5.07 -19.58
C LYS A 610 -13.37 -4.66 -18.98
N ARG A 611 -13.95 -3.55 -19.45
CA ARG A 611 -15.30 -3.13 -19.09
C ARG A 611 -16.35 -3.88 -19.85
N ASP A 612 -17.60 -3.87 -19.35
CA ASP A 612 -18.74 -4.50 -20.02
C ASP A 612 -19.02 -3.92 -21.43
N GLY A 613 -18.69 -2.66 -21.67
CA GLY A 613 -18.74 -2.01 -22.97
C GLY A 613 -17.65 -2.42 -23.97
N GLY A 614 -16.71 -3.29 -23.56
CA GLY A 614 -15.59 -3.74 -24.38
C GLY A 614 -14.34 -2.87 -24.31
N GLU A 615 -14.37 -1.77 -23.59
CA GLU A 615 -13.23 -0.88 -23.37
C GLU A 615 -12.19 -1.53 -22.44
N TYR A 616 -10.91 -1.32 -22.74
CA TYR A 616 -9.80 -1.74 -21.89
C TYR A 616 -9.30 -0.55 -21.08
N GLY A 617 -8.88 -0.83 -19.85
CA GLY A 617 -8.22 0.14 -18.99
C GLY A 617 -7.24 -0.56 -18.07
N THR A 618 -6.57 0.19 -17.22
CA THR A 618 -5.61 -0.31 -16.23
C THR A 618 -5.94 0.20 -14.83
N GLY A 619 -5.52 -0.56 -13.82
CA GLY A 619 -5.61 -0.19 -12.40
C GLY A 619 -6.72 -0.89 -11.64
N VAL A 620 -6.31 -1.64 -10.62
CA VAL A 620 -7.16 -2.20 -9.55
C VAL A 620 -6.57 -1.75 -8.23
N PHE A 621 -7.42 -1.28 -7.32
CA PHE A 621 -6.95 -0.55 -6.16
C PHE A 621 -7.21 -1.30 -4.85
N ASN A 622 -6.39 -1.00 -3.85
CA ASN A 622 -6.57 -1.54 -2.51
C ASN A 622 -7.99 -1.26 -1.98
N GLY A 623 -8.65 -2.32 -1.53
CA GLY A 623 -10.03 -2.28 -1.06
C GLY A 623 -11.08 -2.60 -2.14
N ASP A 624 -10.74 -2.67 -3.43
CA ASP A 624 -11.68 -3.12 -4.46
C ASP A 624 -12.13 -4.56 -4.15
N VAL A 625 -13.45 -4.78 -4.17
CA VAL A 625 -14.04 -6.11 -3.92
C VAL A 625 -14.67 -6.63 -5.20
N GLY A 626 -14.35 -7.88 -5.51
CA GLY A 626 -14.86 -8.57 -6.68
C GLY A 626 -15.23 -10.03 -6.38
N PHE A 627 -15.70 -10.70 -7.42
CA PHE A 627 -16.10 -12.10 -7.36
C PHE A 627 -15.30 -12.91 -8.38
N ILE A 628 -14.80 -14.06 -7.97
CA ILE A 628 -14.10 -14.97 -8.88
C ILE A 628 -15.12 -15.59 -9.83
N THR A 629 -14.95 -15.34 -11.11
CA THR A 629 -15.85 -15.85 -12.17
C THR A 629 -15.29 -17.06 -12.87
N ASP A 630 -13.96 -17.18 -12.95
CA ASP A 630 -13.31 -18.32 -13.61
C ASP A 630 -11.92 -18.60 -13.03
N ILE A 631 -11.48 -19.86 -13.08
CA ILE A 631 -10.15 -20.30 -12.66
C ILE A 631 -9.62 -21.34 -13.66
N ASP A 632 -8.55 -21.02 -14.35
CA ASP A 632 -7.75 -21.98 -15.10
C ASP A 632 -6.65 -22.57 -14.19
N LYS A 633 -6.87 -23.83 -13.74
CA LYS A 633 -5.92 -24.54 -12.88
C LYS A 633 -4.58 -24.83 -13.57
N ARG A 634 -4.58 -25.01 -14.89
CA ARG A 634 -3.37 -25.37 -15.64
C ARG A 634 -2.47 -24.19 -15.86
N GLY A 635 -3.07 -23.04 -16.19
CA GLY A 635 -2.36 -21.79 -16.39
C GLY A 635 -2.07 -21.03 -15.08
N GLY A 636 -2.67 -21.43 -13.95
CA GLY A 636 -2.58 -20.66 -12.70
C GLY A 636 -3.24 -19.29 -12.83
N ILE A 637 -4.29 -19.17 -13.66
CA ILE A 637 -4.96 -17.92 -14.01
C ILE A 637 -6.31 -17.83 -13.30
N MET A 638 -6.64 -16.67 -12.77
CA MET A 638 -7.91 -16.40 -12.12
C MET A 638 -8.54 -15.13 -12.67
N THR A 639 -9.83 -15.22 -12.99
CA THR A 639 -10.61 -14.09 -13.47
C THR A 639 -11.52 -13.58 -12.36
N VAL A 640 -11.41 -12.29 -12.05
CA VAL A 640 -12.20 -11.61 -11.01
C VAL A 640 -13.04 -10.53 -11.66
N ARG A 641 -14.35 -10.51 -11.36
CA ARG A 641 -15.25 -9.47 -11.77
C ARG A 641 -15.46 -8.46 -10.65
N TYR A 642 -15.12 -7.21 -10.94
CA TYR A 642 -15.38 -6.04 -10.12
C TYR A 642 -16.50 -5.23 -10.80
N ASP A 643 -17.61 -5.02 -10.15
CA ASP A 643 -18.74 -4.22 -10.66
C ASP A 643 -18.91 -4.26 -12.20
N ASP A 644 -18.37 -3.27 -12.93
CA ASP A 644 -18.45 -3.08 -14.38
C ASP A 644 -17.21 -3.58 -15.15
N ARG A 645 -16.22 -4.16 -14.48
CA ARG A 645 -14.93 -4.54 -15.07
C ARG A 645 -14.49 -5.95 -14.68
N THR A 646 -13.85 -6.62 -15.60
CA THR A 646 -13.29 -7.97 -15.44
C THR A 646 -11.78 -7.91 -15.54
N VAL A 647 -11.09 -8.58 -14.61
CA VAL A 647 -9.64 -8.56 -14.44
C VAL A 647 -9.12 -9.99 -14.45
N THR A 648 -8.01 -10.21 -15.15
CA THR A 648 -7.30 -11.49 -15.15
C THR A 648 -6.06 -11.39 -14.29
N TYR A 649 -5.95 -12.28 -13.30
CA TYR A 649 -4.81 -12.41 -12.40
C TYR A 649 -3.96 -13.60 -12.79
N PHE A 650 -2.68 -13.40 -12.89
CA PHE A 650 -1.69 -14.46 -13.05
C PHE A 650 -1.15 -14.91 -11.70
N SER A 651 -0.39 -16.01 -11.66
CA SER A 651 0.12 -16.59 -10.42
C SER A 651 0.91 -15.60 -9.54
N GLU A 652 1.63 -14.67 -10.14
CA GLU A 652 2.37 -13.59 -9.46
C GLU A 652 1.47 -12.59 -8.77
N ASP A 653 0.31 -12.28 -9.38
CA ASP A 653 -0.63 -11.28 -8.89
C ASP A 653 -1.52 -11.81 -7.75
N LEU A 654 -1.62 -13.13 -7.60
CA LEU A 654 -2.48 -13.75 -6.58
C LEU A 654 -2.12 -13.35 -5.15
N SER A 655 -0.89 -12.91 -4.92
CA SER A 655 -0.45 -12.37 -3.63
C SER A 655 -1.14 -11.07 -3.23
N GLU A 656 -1.81 -10.42 -4.18
CA GLU A 656 -2.54 -9.18 -3.99
C GLU A 656 -4.03 -9.38 -3.66
N LEU A 657 -4.50 -10.64 -3.69
CA LEU A 657 -5.89 -10.98 -3.39
C LEU A 657 -6.02 -11.68 -2.03
N GLU A 658 -7.09 -11.35 -1.32
CA GLU A 658 -7.52 -12.03 -0.10
C GLU A 658 -9.02 -12.33 -0.16
N PRO A 659 -9.51 -13.44 0.46
CA PRO A 659 -10.93 -13.66 0.67
C PRO A 659 -11.56 -12.51 1.45
N ALA A 660 -12.78 -12.10 1.09
CA ALA A 660 -13.40 -10.88 1.59
C ALA A 660 -14.81 -11.07 2.17
N TYR A 661 -15.17 -12.27 2.60
CA TYR A 661 -16.38 -12.51 3.39
C TYR A 661 -16.32 -11.79 4.75
N ALA A 662 -15.13 -11.83 5.36
CA ALA A 662 -14.76 -11.05 6.53
C ALA A 662 -13.55 -10.16 6.22
N VAL A 663 -13.63 -8.88 6.58
CA VAL A 663 -12.54 -7.91 6.41
C VAL A 663 -12.24 -7.21 7.72
N THR A 664 -11.05 -6.62 7.88
CA THR A 664 -10.77 -5.83 9.07
C THR A 664 -11.51 -4.48 9.01
N VAL A 665 -11.82 -3.92 10.19
CA VAL A 665 -12.42 -2.57 10.28
C VAL A 665 -11.59 -1.53 9.53
N HIS A 666 -10.26 -1.62 9.58
CA HIS A 666 -9.37 -0.72 8.82
C HIS A 666 -9.59 -0.83 7.30
N LYS A 667 -9.75 -2.05 6.77
CA LYS A 667 -10.00 -2.28 5.33
C LYS A 667 -11.43 -1.92 4.90
N SER A 668 -12.33 -1.66 5.84
CA SER A 668 -13.71 -1.21 5.56
C SER A 668 -13.85 0.31 5.49
N GLN A 669 -12.80 1.08 5.77
CA GLN A 669 -12.83 2.53 5.67
C GLN A 669 -13.24 2.97 4.26
N GLY A 670 -14.02 4.05 4.17
CA GLY A 670 -14.60 4.53 2.89
C GLY A 670 -15.70 3.63 2.30
N SER A 671 -16.07 2.53 2.98
CA SER A 671 -17.13 1.61 2.54
C SER A 671 -18.31 1.63 3.50
N GLU A 672 -19.50 1.33 3.00
CA GLU A 672 -20.69 1.07 3.82
C GLU A 672 -21.39 -0.17 3.30
N TYR A 673 -22.08 -0.88 4.20
CA TYR A 673 -22.72 -2.15 3.90
C TYR A 673 -24.17 -2.14 4.43
N ASP A 674 -25.07 -2.79 3.71
CA ASP A 674 -26.46 -2.88 4.15
C ASP A 674 -26.59 -3.57 5.51
N CYS A 675 -25.84 -4.65 5.70
CA CYS A 675 -25.79 -5.38 6.96
C CYS A 675 -24.35 -5.62 7.40
N VAL A 676 -24.05 -5.28 8.65
CA VAL A 676 -22.75 -5.54 9.28
C VAL A 676 -22.90 -6.53 10.41
N VAL A 677 -22.05 -7.56 10.43
CA VAL A 677 -21.89 -8.47 11.56
C VAL A 677 -20.53 -8.21 12.19
N LEU A 678 -20.51 -7.82 13.46
CA LEU A 678 -19.31 -7.40 14.19
C LEU A 678 -18.98 -8.40 15.31
N PRO A 679 -18.02 -9.32 15.16
CA PRO A 679 -17.51 -10.13 16.27
C PRO A 679 -16.71 -9.28 17.25
N LEU A 680 -17.12 -9.26 18.52
CA LEU A 680 -16.54 -8.41 19.55
C LEU A 680 -16.27 -9.20 20.83
N TYR A 681 -15.33 -10.14 20.77
CA TYR A 681 -15.00 -11.02 21.88
C TYR A 681 -13.53 -10.95 22.28
N ASP A 682 -12.64 -11.34 21.41
CA ASP A 682 -11.21 -11.47 21.67
C ASP A 682 -10.42 -10.40 20.91
N VAL A 683 -10.71 -9.14 21.25
CA VAL A 683 -10.04 -8.01 20.59
C VAL A 683 -8.69 -7.79 21.27
N PRO A 684 -7.56 -7.76 20.53
CA PRO A 684 -6.26 -7.42 21.10
C PRO A 684 -6.29 -6.06 21.82
N THR A 685 -5.63 -5.96 22.96
CA THR A 685 -5.66 -4.74 23.81
C THR A 685 -5.26 -3.47 23.03
N LYS A 686 -4.31 -3.59 22.12
CA LYS A 686 -3.88 -2.47 21.24
C LYS A 686 -4.97 -1.97 20.29
N LEU A 687 -6.01 -2.77 20.04
CA LEU A 687 -7.14 -2.44 19.16
C LEU A 687 -8.41 -2.09 19.93
N ARG A 688 -8.40 -2.12 21.28
CA ARG A 688 -9.54 -1.76 22.12
C ARG A 688 -9.61 -0.26 22.34
N TYR A 689 -10.00 0.49 21.31
CA TYR A 689 -10.17 1.94 21.41
C TYR A 689 -11.42 2.43 20.66
N ARG A 690 -11.94 3.55 21.09
CA ARG A 690 -13.21 4.16 20.70
C ARG A 690 -13.36 4.32 19.18
N ASN A 691 -12.35 4.89 18.49
CA ASN A 691 -12.45 5.15 17.06
C ASN A 691 -12.60 3.88 16.22
N LEU A 692 -11.99 2.74 16.65
CA LEU A 692 -12.16 1.48 15.93
C LEU A 692 -13.61 0.97 16.05
N LEU A 693 -14.19 0.99 17.25
CA LEU A 693 -15.57 0.59 17.47
C LEU A 693 -16.54 1.51 16.71
N TYR A 694 -16.35 2.81 16.84
CA TYR A 694 -17.14 3.80 16.14
C TYR A 694 -17.11 3.62 14.62
N THR A 695 -15.91 3.45 14.04
CA THR A 695 -15.76 3.20 12.60
C THR A 695 -16.48 1.92 12.18
N ALA A 696 -16.39 0.83 12.96
CA ALA A 696 -17.07 -0.42 12.64
C ALA A 696 -18.59 -0.27 12.64
N VAL A 697 -19.16 0.40 13.66
CA VAL A 697 -20.59 0.64 13.81
C VAL A 697 -21.13 1.50 12.67
N THR A 698 -20.41 2.56 12.32
CA THR A 698 -20.81 3.51 11.26
C THR A 698 -20.70 2.95 9.83
N ARG A 699 -20.19 1.73 9.65
CA ARG A 699 -20.20 1.05 8.34
C ARG A 699 -21.55 0.41 8.01
N ALA A 700 -22.44 0.22 9.00
CA ALA A 700 -23.76 -0.38 8.80
C ALA A 700 -24.79 0.68 8.33
N LYS A 701 -25.53 0.37 7.25
CA LYS A 701 -26.62 1.22 6.72
C LYS A 701 -27.99 0.86 7.27
N LYS A 702 -28.34 -0.43 7.26
CA LYS A 702 -29.69 -0.92 7.57
C LYS A 702 -29.73 -1.81 8.81
N LEU A 703 -28.65 -2.56 9.04
CA LEU A 703 -28.62 -3.52 10.14
C LEU A 703 -27.21 -3.71 10.69
N LEU A 704 -27.08 -3.65 12.00
CA LEU A 704 -25.87 -4.00 12.74
C LEU A 704 -26.17 -5.14 13.72
N VAL A 705 -25.40 -6.22 13.64
CA VAL A 705 -25.47 -7.32 14.62
C VAL A 705 -24.11 -7.49 15.26
N VAL A 706 -24.00 -7.19 16.54
CA VAL A 706 -22.79 -7.38 17.33
C VAL A 706 -22.86 -8.74 18.02
N VAL A 707 -21.78 -9.53 17.92
CA VAL A 707 -21.71 -10.87 18.51
C VAL A 707 -20.50 -10.96 19.41
N GLY A 708 -20.70 -11.12 20.71
CA GLY A 708 -19.57 -11.23 21.63
C GLY A 708 -19.86 -10.92 23.08
N HIS A 709 -18.96 -10.20 23.73
CA HIS A 709 -19.08 -9.84 25.12
C HIS A 709 -19.24 -8.33 25.31
N GLU A 710 -20.26 -7.92 26.03
CA GLU A 710 -20.63 -6.51 26.21
C GLU A 710 -19.54 -5.68 26.90
N SER A 711 -18.77 -6.31 27.81
CA SER A 711 -17.64 -5.61 28.44
C SER A 711 -16.59 -5.12 27.44
N VAL A 712 -16.38 -5.83 26.30
CA VAL A 712 -15.44 -5.39 25.25
C VAL A 712 -15.96 -4.13 24.58
N TRP A 713 -17.27 -4.03 24.33
CA TRP A 713 -17.88 -2.80 23.81
C TRP A 713 -17.68 -1.64 24.78
N LEU A 714 -18.01 -1.85 26.06
CA LEU A 714 -17.90 -0.80 27.09
C LEU A 714 -16.44 -0.35 27.26
N GLU A 715 -15.49 -1.30 27.30
CA GLU A 715 -14.07 -0.99 27.37
C GLU A 715 -13.59 -0.16 26.16
N MET A 716 -14.02 -0.55 24.96
CA MET A 716 -13.65 0.20 23.75
C MET A 716 -14.29 1.59 23.71
N ALA A 717 -15.56 1.73 24.08
CA ALA A 717 -16.25 3.02 24.13
C ALA A 717 -15.65 3.97 25.19
N ALA A 718 -15.24 3.43 26.34
CA ALA A 718 -14.58 4.20 27.40
C ALA A 718 -13.13 4.61 27.05
N ASN A 719 -12.45 3.85 26.19
CA ASN A 719 -11.06 4.13 25.82
C ASN A 719 -10.99 5.22 24.73
N ASP A 720 -10.89 6.45 25.16
CA ASP A 720 -10.72 7.64 24.31
C ASP A 720 -9.26 7.96 23.99
N LYS A 721 -8.32 7.13 24.45
CA LYS A 721 -6.92 7.27 24.08
C LYS A 721 -6.86 7.14 22.55
N LYS A 722 -7.08 8.27 21.90
CA LYS A 722 -6.77 8.45 20.49
C LYS A 722 -5.36 7.88 20.33
N THR A 723 -5.17 7.04 19.35
CA THR A 723 -3.81 6.62 18.99
C THR A 723 -3.00 7.90 18.82
N LEU A 724 -2.24 8.25 19.85
CA LEU A 724 -1.48 9.48 19.89
C LEU A 724 -0.48 9.41 18.75
N ARG A 725 -0.71 10.17 17.70
CA ARG A 725 0.24 10.29 16.60
C ARG A 725 1.15 11.46 16.89
N TYR A 726 2.44 11.19 16.88
CA TYR A 726 3.44 12.25 16.94
C TYR A 726 3.61 12.81 15.53
N THR A 727 3.31 14.11 15.35
CA THR A 727 3.33 14.84 14.09
C THR A 727 3.82 16.27 14.35
N PHE A 728 4.35 16.92 13.32
CA PHE A 728 4.79 18.31 13.40
C PHE A 728 3.76 19.30 12.81
N LEU A 729 2.82 18.82 12.00
CA LEU A 729 1.94 19.68 11.19
C LEU A 729 1.21 20.75 12.04
N LYS A 730 0.60 20.34 13.17
CA LYS A 730 -0.06 21.27 14.07
C LYS A 730 0.88 22.39 14.56
N GLN A 731 2.13 22.02 14.88
CA GLN A 731 3.12 22.96 15.38
C GLN A 731 3.60 23.90 14.28
N PHE A 732 3.87 23.39 13.08
CA PHE A 732 4.22 24.23 11.92
C PHE A 732 3.14 25.24 11.58
N LEU A 733 1.87 24.85 11.62
CA LEU A 733 0.74 25.75 11.39
C LEU A 733 0.72 26.90 12.40
N LYS A 734 0.94 26.62 13.69
CA LYS A 734 0.94 27.64 14.74
C LYS A 734 2.15 28.56 14.69
N GLU A 735 3.34 28.03 14.45
CA GLU A 735 4.58 28.80 14.37
C GLU A 735 4.59 29.76 13.19
N ALA A 736 4.16 29.30 12.01
CA ALA A 736 4.15 30.16 10.83
C ALA A 736 3.18 31.34 10.96
N ASP A 737 2.12 31.25 11.76
CA ASP A 737 1.22 32.36 12.07
C ASP A 737 1.86 33.38 13.05
N ILE A 738 2.64 32.91 14.02
CA ILE A 738 3.33 33.77 15.01
C ILE A 738 4.43 34.62 14.35
N TYR A 739 5.23 34.01 13.46
CA TYR A 739 6.29 34.73 12.75
C TYR A 739 5.75 35.90 11.89
N GLU A 740 4.48 35.86 11.50
CA GLU A 740 3.87 36.83 10.60
C GLU A 740 3.08 37.89 11.34
N THR A 741 2.38 37.53 12.41
CA THR A 741 1.70 38.53 13.28
C THR A 741 2.71 39.36 14.06
N GLY A 742 3.89 38.84 14.36
CA GLY A 742 4.99 39.56 14.99
C GLY A 742 5.71 40.56 14.10
N ASN A 743 5.71 40.40 12.77
CA ASN A 743 6.34 41.34 11.81
C ASN A 743 5.43 42.52 11.38
N ILE A 744 4.16 42.52 11.76
CA ILE A 744 3.23 43.63 11.47
C ILE A 744 3.23 44.67 12.62
N GLY A 745 3.90 44.37 13.73
CA GLY A 745 3.97 45.21 14.94
C GLY A 745 5.32 45.89 15.22
N SER A 746 6.27 45.87 14.27
CA SER A 746 7.57 46.57 14.42
C SER A 746 7.75 47.64 13.37
#